data_019282a56b6f62ff084cd2b9f8872c22
#
_entry.id   019282a56b6f62ff084cd2b9f8872c22
#
_cell.length_a   1.000
_cell.length_b   1.000
_cell.length_c   1.000
_cell.angle_alpha   90.00
_cell.angle_beta   90.00
_cell.angle_gamma   90.00
#
_symmetry.space_group_name_H-M   'P 1'
#
loop_
_entity.id
_entity.type
_entity.pdbx_description
1 polymer ?
#
loop_
_entity_poly.entity_id
_entity_poly.type
_entity_poly.pdbx_seq_one_letter_code
_entity_poly.pdbx_strand_id
1 'polypeptide(L)'
;MKDFLEDYKKSVSERESEGIPPLPLSAKQVQAVVEILMKDPTNAAFAKELLIHRVSPGVDEGAKVKTEFLAKLSQKKLECAHISALEATTLLGTMLGGYNVEPLIVGLENQDKNIAKESAKALKTTLLVYGSFDKIAAMSKTNALAKEVLESWANAEWFLNKEPLNECIEACVFKIDGETNTDDLSPASDAFTRSDIPLHAKAMLKNRIENYEQRIEAIKTKGVPVAYVGDVVGTGSSRKSATNSIMWHFGKDIPFVPNKRSGGIVIGGVIAPIFFATCEDSGALPIVADVKDLKEGDMIKIYPYKGEITLNDKVVSTFKLEPETLLDEVRASGRIPLIIGRGLTNKARKFLGLGESEAFKKPSAPKSDAKGYTLAQKIVGHACGVKGILPGAYCEPKVTTVGSQDTTGAMTRDEVKELASLKFDAPFVLQSFCHTAAYPKPSDVSLHATLPGFITQRGGVALHPGDGVIHTWLNRMGLPDTLGTGGDSHTRFPLGISFPAGSGLVAFAAVTGTMPLNMPESVLVRFKGEMNPGITLRDLVNAIPYYAIKKGLLTVEKKGKINVFNGRILEIEGLPDIKMEQAFELSDASAERSAAACVVRLNKEPMIEYLKSNIKLIDEMIVSGYEDKETLKKRRDAMQAWVDNPVLLEPDSNAQYAAVIEIDVAEITEPILACPNDPDDVATLSEVLADTTGKRPHAIDEVFIGSCMTNIGHFRAFGEIVKNAPPSQARLWVVPPSKMDEQELINEGYYAIFGAAGARTEVPGCSLCMGNQARVRDNAVVFSTSTRNFDNRMGRGAKVYLGSAELGAACALLGRIPTKEEYMNLVSEKLESQKDKIYRYMNFNLMENFRL
;
A
#
# COMPACT_ATOMS: atom_id res chain seq x y z
N MET A 1 -28.27 27.44 12.88
CA MET A 1 -27.82 26.99 14.22
C MET A 1 -28.72 25.88 14.78
N LYS A 2 -30.03 26.09 14.97
CA LYS A 2 -30.92 25.02 15.46
C LYS A 2 -30.93 23.81 14.52
N ASP A 3 -31.05 24.04 13.22
CA ASP A 3 -31.05 22.96 12.21
C ASP A 3 -29.76 22.13 12.26
N PHE A 4 -28.57 22.77 12.46
CA PHE A 4 -27.30 22.04 12.59
C PHE A 4 -27.29 21.12 13.82
N LEU A 5 -27.75 21.61 14.98
CA LEU A 5 -27.76 20.82 16.22
C LEU A 5 -28.72 19.62 16.13
N GLU A 6 -29.87 19.80 15.49
CA GLU A 6 -30.84 18.74 15.27
C GLU A 6 -30.30 17.69 14.29
N ASP A 7 -29.76 18.14 13.16
CA ASP A 7 -29.14 17.26 12.16
C ASP A 7 -27.93 16.48 12.74
N TYR A 8 -27.09 17.16 13.53
CA TYR A 8 -25.96 16.53 14.17
C TYR A 8 -26.40 15.47 15.18
N LYS A 9 -27.35 15.79 16.08
CA LYS A 9 -27.92 14.83 17.05
C LYS A 9 -28.56 13.62 16.37
N LYS A 10 -29.25 13.84 15.25
CA LYS A 10 -29.81 12.75 14.45
C LYS A 10 -28.72 11.86 13.89
N SER A 11 -27.69 12.44 13.29
CA SER A 11 -26.54 11.69 12.77
C SER A 11 -25.79 10.92 13.87
N VAL A 12 -25.66 11.51 15.08
CA VAL A 12 -25.09 10.81 16.23
C VAL A 12 -25.92 9.59 16.59
N SER A 13 -27.26 9.75 16.73
CA SER A 13 -28.17 8.66 17.09
C SER A 13 -28.16 7.53 16.03
N GLU A 14 -28.10 7.87 14.74
CA GLU A 14 -28.02 6.89 13.66
C GLU A 14 -26.73 6.06 13.78
N ARG A 15 -25.58 6.71 14.01
CA ARG A 15 -24.30 6.00 14.13
C ARG A 15 -24.16 5.24 15.45
N GLU A 16 -24.67 5.77 16.55
CA GLU A 16 -24.70 5.07 17.84
C GLU A 16 -25.56 3.80 17.78
N SER A 17 -26.65 3.80 16.99
CA SER A 17 -27.45 2.59 16.77
C SER A 17 -26.67 1.48 16.05
N GLU A 18 -25.63 1.85 15.31
CA GLU A 18 -24.68 0.94 14.68
C GLU A 18 -23.47 0.62 15.57
N GLY A 19 -23.38 1.19 16.77
CA GLY A 19 -22.27 1.01 17.71
C GLY A 19 -20.98 1.73 17.31
N ILE A 20 -21.06 2.79 16.49
CA ILE A 20 -19.91 3.56 16.01
C ILE A 20 -20.05 5.06 16.33
N PRO A 21 -18.92 5.79 16.53
CA PRO A 21 -18.97 7.22 16.85
C PRO A 21 -19.40 8.06 15.64
N PRO A 22 -19.90 9.28 15.88
CA PRO A 22 -20.22 10.24 14.82
C PRO A 22 -18.97 10.56 13.97
N LEU A 23 -19.18 11.02 12.73
CA LEU A 23 -18.11 11.48 11.85
C LEU A 23 -17.43 12.74 12.40
N PRO A 24 -16.16 13.00 12.08
CA PRO A 24 -15.55 14.29 12.29
C PRO A 24 -16.33 15.43 11.60
N LEU A 25 -16.28 16.61 12.17
CA LEU A 25 -17.04 17.77 11.66
C LEU A 25 -16.44 18.29 10.34
N SER A 26 -17.28 18.55 9.37
CA SER A 26 -16.95 19.28 8.14
C SER A 26 -16.71 20.77 8.43
N ALA A 27 -16.05 21.48 7.50
CA ALA A 27 -15.82 22.93 7.63
C ALA A 27 -17.11 23.72 7.92
N LYS A 28 -18.21 23.41 7.21
CA LYS A 28 -19.51 24.06 7.43
C LYS A 28 -20.07 23.81 8.83
N GLN A 29 -19.88 22.62 9.35
CA GLN A 29 -20.31 22.27 10.71
C GLN A 29 -19.42 22.96 11.76
N VAL A 30 -18.10 23.04 11.52
CA VAL A 30 -17.18 23.81 12.42
C VAL A 30 -17.54 25.30 12.43
N GLN A 31 -17.91 25.88 11.28
CA GLN A 31 -18.42 27.27 11.23
C GLN A 31 -19.69 27.44 12.10
N ALA A 32 -20.65 26.50 12.00
CA ALA A 32 -21.83 26.53 12.84
C ALA A 32 -21.51 26.38 14.34
N VAL A 33 -20.54 25.52 14.70
CA VAL A 33 -20.04 25.38 16.07
C VAL A 33 -19.45 26.70 16.58
N VAL A 34 -18.64 27.38 15.78
CA VAL A 34 -18.06 28.70 16.12
C VAL A 34 -19.16 29.73 16.30
N GLU A 35 -20.18 29.78 15.44
CA GLU A 35 -21.31 30.69 15.60
C GLU A 35 -22.09 30.44 16.90
N ILE A 36 -22.30 29.18 17.29
CA ILE A 36 -22.95 28.83 18.55
C ILE A 36 -22.11 29.31 19.73
N LEU A 37 -20.80 29.07 19.74
CA LEU A 37 -19.89 29.57 20.77
C LEU A 37 -19.93 31.08 20.96
N MET A 38 -20.18 31.82 19.86
CA MET A 38 -20.23 33.27 19.86
C MET A 38 -21.59 33.85 20.22
N LYS A 39 -22.68 33.13 19.97
CA LYS A 39 -24.05 33.71 19.98
C LYS A 39 -25.07 32.95 20.81
N ASP A 40 -24.81 31.71 21.22
CA ASP A 40 -25.77 30.87 21.93
C ASP A 40 -25.21 30.28 23.23
N PRO A 41 -25.34 31.00 24.36
CA PRO A 41 -24.83 30.53 25.64
C PRO A 41 -25.43 29.19 26.10
N THR A 42 -26.62 28.86 25.64
CA THR A 42 -27.33 27.64 26.05
C THR A 42 -26.63 26.39 25.53
N ASN A 43 -26.11 26.42 24.30
CA ASN A 43 -25.46 25.32 23.64
C ASN A 43 -23.94 25.48 23.59
N ALA A 44 -23.37 26.51 24.17
CA ALA A 44 -21.94 26.81 24.06
C ALA A 44 -21.04 25.72 24.67
N ALA A 45 -21.43 25.09 25.79
CA ALA A 45 -20.67 24.02 26.39
C ALA A 45 -20.57 22.81 25.46
N PHE A 46 -21.68 22.41 24.84
CA PHE A 46 -21.70 21.33 23.86
C PHE A 46 -20.91 21.67 22.59
N ALA A 47 -21.05 22.89 22.09
CA ALA A 47 -20.30 23.37 20.93
C ALA A 47 -18.79 23.37 21.20
N LYS A 48 -18.37 23.72 22.44
CA LYS A 48 -16.97 23.65 22.87
C LYS A 48 -16.41 22.21 22.83
N GLU A 49 -17.18 21.26 23.37
CA GLU A 49 -16.80 19.83 23.30
C GLU A 49 -16.66 19.35 21.85
N LEU A 50 -17.56 19.74 20.96
CA LEU A 50 -17.47 19.45 19.55
C LEU A 50 -16.22 20.05 18.90
N LEU A 51 -15.92 21.31 19.20
CA LEU A 51 -14.72 21.99 18.67
C LEU A 51 -13.42 21.31 19.12
N ILE A 52 -13.39 20.83 20.34
CA ILE A 52 -12.21 20.18 20.94
C ILE A 52 -12.04 18.76 20.37
N HIS A 53 -13.09 17.95 20.39
CA HIS A 53 -12.97 16.49 20.22
C HIS A 53 -13.46 15.97 18.88
N ARG A 54 -14.17 16.76 18.07
CA ARG A 54 -14.79 16.27 16.82
C ARG A 54 -14.24 16.94 15.56
N VAL A 55 -13.20 17.77 15.65
CA VAL A 55 -12.52 18.38 14.52
C VAL A 55 -11.18 17.67 14.30
N SER A 56 -10.93 17.21 13.08
CA SER A 56 -9.65 16.59 12.72
C SER A 56 -8.49 17.57 12.97
N PRO A 57 -7.36 17.16 13.53
CA PRO A 57 -6.31 18.08 13.98
C PRO A 57 -5.25 18.42 12.91
N GLY A 58 -5.37 17.87 11.69
CA GLY A 58 -4.42 18.09 10.58
C GLY A 58 -4.74 19.31 9.70
N VAL A 59 -4.38 19.26 8.41
CA VAL A 59 -4.65 20.34 7.44
C VAL A 59 -5.87 20.02 6.59
N ASP A 60 -7.04 19.90 7.22
CA ASP A 60 -8.31 19.85 6.53
C ASP A 60 -9.09 21.17 6.63
N GLU A 61 -10.19 21.28 5.89
CA GLU A 61 -10.98 22.50 5.83
C GLU A 61 -11.64 22.84 7.20
N GLY A 62 -12.03 21.83 7.99
CA GLY A 62 -12.57 22.00 9.33
C GLY A 62 -11.51 22.50 10.32
N ALA A 63 -10.32 21.91 10.25
CA ALA A 63 -9.17 22.33 11.04
C ALA A 63 -8.76 23.77 10.74
N LYS A 64 -8.87 24.21 9.48
CA LYS A 64 -8.61 25.59 9.08
C LYS A 64 -9.54 26.57 9.80
N VAL A 65 -10.84 26.31 9.77
CA VAL A 65 -11.85 27.13 10.45
C VAL A 65 -11.61 27.18 11.96
N LYS A 66 -11.32 26.01 12.58
CA LYS A 66 -10.97 25.93 14.02
C LYS A 66 -9.75 26.78 14.33
N THR A 67 -8.70 26.65 13.53
CA THR A 67 -7.43 27.39 13.75
C THR A 67 -7.62 28.90 13.60
N GLU A 68 -8.32 29.36 12.56
CA GLU A 68 -8.58 30.80 12.36
C GLU A 68 -9.35 31.40 13.51
N PHE A 69 -10.33 30.68 14.05
CA PHE A 69 -11.09 31.12 15.23
C PHE A 69 -10.19 31.20 16.48
N LEU A 70 -9.49 30.10 16.79
CA LEU A 70 -8.61 30.03 17.96
C LEU A 70 -7.45 31.03 17.90
N ALA A 71 -6.88 31.25 16.71
CA ALA A 71 -5.82 32.24 16.51
C ALA A 71 -6.26 33.67 16.80
N LYS A 72 -7.48 34.03 16.37
CA LYS A 72 -8.04 35.35 16.68
C LYS A 72 -8.26 35.52 18.19
N LEU A 73 -8.72 34.49 18.90
CA LEU A 73 -8.88 34.50 20.35
C LEU A 73 -7.52 34.61 21.08
N SER A 74 -6.56 33.74 20.69
CA SER A 74 -5.20 33.72 21.27
C SER A 74 -4.49 35.07 21.11
N GLN A 75 -4.70 35.75 19.98
CA GLN A 75 -4.15 37.09 19.70
C GLN A 75 -4.98 38.25 20.30
N LYS A 76 -6.05 37.94 21.05
CA LYS A 76 -6.99 38.95 21.61
C LYS A 76 -7.63 39.86 20.54
N LYS A 77 -7.73 39.39 19.30
CA LYS A 77 -8.44 40.06 18.20
C LYS A 77 -9.94 39.75 18.17
N LEU A 78 -10.36 38.79 18.94
CA LEU A 78 -11.74 38.35 19.12
C LEU A 78 -11.90 37.96 20.60
N GLU A 79 -13.07 38.20 21.16
CA GLU A 79 -13.44 37.72 22.50
C GLU A 79 -14.55 36.68 22.41
N CYS A 80 -14.47 35.65 23.24
CA CYS A 80 -15.47 34.62 23.40
C CYS A 80 -15.68 34.33 24.89
N ALA A 81 -16.93 34.38 25.35
CA ALA A 81 -17.26 34.16 26.77
C ALA A 81 -16.90 32.74 27.27
N HIS A 82 -16.78 31.77 26.34
CA HIS A 82 -16.63 30.36 26.64
C HIS A 82 -15.22 29.80 26.41
N ILE A 83 -14.34 30.54 25.73
CA ILE A 83 -12.95 30.17 25.47
C ILE A 83 -12.08 31.39 25.66
N SER A 84 -11.22 31.37 26.67
CA SER A 84 -10.24 32.45 26.93
C SER A 84 -9.10 32.44 25.92
N ALA A 85 -8.36 33.54 25.81
CA ALA A 85 -7.19 33.62 24.94
C ALA A 85 -6.11 32.57 25.30
N LEU A 86 -5.90 32.33 26.58
CA LEU A 86 -4.96 31.29 27.04
C LEU A 86 -5.43 29.91 26.66
N GLU A 87 -6.69 29.59 26.88
CA GLU A 87 -7.28 28.31 26.52
C GLU A 87 -7.26 28.09 24.98
N ALA A 88 -7.54 29.14 24.21
CA ALA A 88 -7.42 29.08 22.76
C ALA A 88 -5.99 28.73 22.30
N THR A 89 -4.97 29.25 23.00
CA THR A 89 -3.56 28.91 22.75
C THR A 89 -3.26 27.44 23.09
N THR A 90 -3.80 26.95 24.22
CA THR A 90 -3.68 25.52 24.58
C THR A 90 -4.33 24.65 23.55
N LEU A 91 -5.52 25.01 23.05
CA LEU A 91 -6.25 24.26 22.01
C LEU A 91 -5.53 24.28 20.65
N LEU A 92 -4.85 25.37 20.29
CA LEU A 92 -3.94 25.39 19.14
C LEU A 92 -2.82 24.34 19.28
N GLY A 93 -2.32 24.12 20.49
CA GLY A 93 -1.31 23.11 20.80
C GLY A 93 -1.80 21.66 20.72
N THR A 94 -3.10 21.41 20.62
CA THR A 94 -3.67 20.05 20.41
C THR A 94 -3.70 19.65 18.95
N MET A 95 -3.35 20.53 18.02
CA MET A 95 -3.31 20.25 16.59
C MET A 95 -1.93 19.71 16.17
N LEU A 96 -1.90 18.97 15.07
CA LEU A 96 -0.72 18.20 14.66
C LEU A 96 0.39 19.05 14.04
N GLY A 97 0.04 20.20 13.45
CA GLY A 97 0.97 21.05 12.70
C GLY A 97 0.25 21.75 11.55
N GLY A 98 1.01 22.39 10.66
CA GLY A 98 0.44 23.14 9.55
C GLY A 98 -0.23 24.44 10.00
N TYR A 99 -1.55 24.51 10.01
CA TYR A 99 -2.29 25.74 10.29
C TYR A 99 -2.04 26.36 11.67
N ASN A 100 -1.79 25.57 12.72
CA ASN A 100 -1.60 26.08 14.09
C ASN A 100 -0.17 26.59 14.35
N VAL A 101 0.81 26.27 13.52
CA VAL A 101 2.22 26.59 13.74
C VAL A 101 2.46 28.09 13.72
N GLU A 102 2.00 28.78 12.69
CA GLU A 102 2.19 30.23 12.56
C GLU A 102 1.52 31.04 13.70
N PRO A 103 0.25 30.77 14.08
CA PRO A 103 -0.34 31.39 15.26
C PRO A 103 0.45 31.19 16.55
N LEU A 104 1.03 30.00 16.76
CA LEU A 104 1.86 29.70 17.92
C LEU A 104 3.21 30.46 17.89
N ILE A 105 3.83 30.59 16.70
CA ILE A 105 5.04 31.39 16.52
C ILE A 105 4.78 32.88 16.88
N VAL A 106 3.69 33.43 16.35
CA VAL A 106 3.25 34.81 16.70
C VAL A 106 2.99 34.92 18.20
N GLY A 107 2.45 33.88 18.83
CA GLY A 107 2.22 33.79 20.26
C GLY A 107 3.49 33.90 21.10
N LEU A 108 4.67 33.51 20.63
CA LEU A 108 5.95 33.63 21.34
C LEU A 108 6.33 35.12 21.67
N GLU A 109 5.82 36.05 20.87
CA GLU A 109 6.02 37.51 21.04
C GLU A 109 4.85 38.22 21.70
N ASN A 110 3.85 37.47 22.21
CA ASN A 110 2.67 38.05 22.84
C ASN A 110 3.08 38.81 24.13
N GLN A 111 2.50 39.98 24.32
CA GLN A 111 2.70 40.78 25.51
C GLN A 111 2.23 40.09 26.80
N ASP A 112 1.20 39.26 26.69
CA ASP A 112 0.76 38.40 27.77
C ASP A 112 1.71 37.19 27.90
N LYS A 113 2.52 37.21 28.96
CA LYS A 113 3.54 36.23 29.25
C LYS A 113 2.97 34.83 29.41
N ASN A 114 1.69 34.68 29.82
CA ASN A 114 1.07 33.35 29.95
C ASN A 114 0.77 32.77 28.56
N ILE A 115 0.26 33.56 27.62
CA ILE A 115 0.04 33.18 26.24
C ILE A 115 1.37 32.85 25.57
N ALA A 116 2.41 33.65 25.78
CA ALA A 116 3.72 33.41 25.20
C ALA A 116 4.34 32.07 25.69
N LYS A 117 4.26 31.80 27.00
CA LYS A 117 4.73 30.53 27.58
C LYS A 117 3.91 29.33 27.09
N GLU A 118 2.58 29.47 26.99
CA GLU A 118 1.73 28.36 26.48
C GLU A 118 2.01 28.10 25.01
N SER A 119 2.28 29.13 24.19
CA SER A 119 2.71 28.99 22.81
C SER A 119 4.03 28.22 22.68
N ALA A 120 5.01 28.53 23.54
CA ALA A 120 6.28 27.80 23.60
C ALA A 120 6.06 26.35 24.00
N LYS A 121 5.24 26.09 25.02
CA LYS A 121 4.88 24.74 25.46
C LYS A 121 4.22 23.92 24.33
N ALA A 122 3.28 24.50 23.59
CA ALA A 122 2.63 23.88 22.46
C ALA A 122 3.64 23.55 21.34
N LEU A 123 4.53 24.50 20.99
CA LEU A 123 5.53 24.28 19.93
C LEU A 123 6.55 23.18 20.30
N LYS A 124 6.91 23.01 21.58
CA LYS A 124 7.83 21.95 22.03
C LYS A 124 7.35 20.55 21.65
N THR A 125 6.03 20.33 21.55
CA THR A 125 5.40 19.05 21.19
C THR A 125 4.91 18.97 19.75
N THR A 126 4.89 20.08 19.01
CA THR A 126 4.50 20.12 17.60
C THR A 126 5.66 19.69 16.71
N LEU A 127 5.52 18.55 16.02
CA LEU A 127 6.59 17.97 15.18
C LEU A 127 6.53 18.44 13.72
N LEU A 128 5.33 18.71 13.19
CA LEU A 128 5.09 19.03 11.78
C LEU A 128 5.22 20.53 11.51
N VAL A 129 6.42 21.05 11.76
CA VAL A 129 6.73 22.48 11.62
C VAL A 129 7.35 22.84 10.25
N TYR A 130 7.90 21.89 9.53
CA TYR A 130 8.50 22.01 8.19
C TYR A 130 9.33 23.31 8.01
N GLY A 131 9.00 24.13 7.01
CA GLY A 131 9.68 25.41 6.74
C GLY A 131 9.60 26.44 7.86
N SER A 132 8.65 26.32 8.79
CA SER A 132 8.55 27.21 9.96
C SER A 132 9.68 27.00 10.97
N PHE A 133 10.41 25.88 10.88
CA PHE A 133 11.62 25.67 11.68
C PHE A 133 12.60 26.83 11.55
N ASP A 134 12.87 27.30 10.34
CA ASP A 134 13.88 28.34 10.09
C ASP A 134 13.47 29.67 10.72
N LYS A 135 12.16 29.97 10.80
CA LYS A 135 11.62 31.15 11.53
C LYS A 135 11.91 31.04 13.03
N ILE A 136 11.61 29.90 13.65
CA ILE A 136 11.84 29.69 15.10
C ILE A 136 13.34 29.71 15.39
N ALA A 137 14.16 29.12 14.55
CA ALA A 137 15.62 29.12 14.67
C ALA A 137 16.20 30.56 14.56
N ALA A 138 15.69 31.36 13.63
CA ALA A 138 16.07 32.77 13.54
C ALA A 138 15.64 33.56 14.77
N MET A 139 14.38 33.39 15.21
CA MET A 139 13.80 34.03 16.37
C MET A 139 14.53 33.66 17.69
N SER A 140 15.08 32.46 17.81
CA SER A 140 15.81 31.97 19.00
C SER A 140 17.02 32.83 19.37
N LYS A 141 17.54 33.64 18.43
CA LYS A 141 18.66 34.54 18.66
C LYS A 141 18.29 35.76 19.54
N THR A 142 17.02 36.12 19.58
CA THR A 142 16.51 37.31 20.27
C THR A 142 15.37 37.03 21.25
N ASN A 143 14.69 35.90 21.11
CA ASN A 143 13.55 35.51 21.93
C ASN A 143 13.89 34.26 22.75
N ALA A 144 13.86 34.40 24.09
CA ALA A 144 14.21 33.32 25.01
C ALA A 144 13.25 32.09 24.88
N LEU A 145 11.95 32.30 24.66
CA LEU A 145 10.98 31.22 24.52
C LEU A 145 11.17 30.45 23.21
N ALA A 146 11.50 31.14 22.10
CA ALA A 146 11.88 30.47 20.86
C ALA A 146 13.16 29.63 21.03
N LYS A 147 14.13 30.14 21.84
CA LYS A 147 15.33 29.38 22.18
C LYS A 147 15.01 28.13 22.99
N GLU A 148 14.12 28.23 24.00
CA GLU A 148 13.66 27.09 24.79
C GLU A 148 12.96 26.03 23.90
N VAL A 149 12.15 26.43 22.90
CA VAL A 149 11.52 25.52 21.95
C VAL A 149 12.59 24.76 21.16
N LEU A 150 13.58 25.48 20.63
CA LEU A 150 14.66 24.89 19.83
C LEU A 150 15.52 23.90 20.66
N GLU A 151 15.83 24.29 21.92
CA GLU A 151 16.57 23.44 22.85
C GLU A 151 15.75 22.17 23.22
N SER A 152 14.45 22.32 23.46
CA SER A 152 13.54 21.19 23.72
C SER A 152 13.52 20.18 22.57
N TRP A 153 13.46 20.65 21.31
CA TRP A 153 13.57 19.80 20.16
C TRP A 153 14.95 19.12 20.05
N ALA A 154 16.04 19.88 20.29
CA ALA A 154 17.40 19.35 20.27
C ALA A 154 17.63 18.26 21.34
N ASN A 155 16.95 18.38 22.48
CA ASN A 155 17.01 17.41 23.57
C ASN A 155 16.01 16.25 23.41
N ALA A 156 15.26 16.20 22.30
CA ALA A 156 14.25 15.18 22.04
C ALA A 156 13.19 15.05 23.16
N GLU A 157 12.82 16.14 23.84
CA GLU A 157 11.86 16.11 24.94
C GLU A 157 10.48 15.57 24.50
N TRP A 158 10.06 15.86 23.25
CA TRP A 158 8.84 15.34 22.64
C TRP A 158 8.77 13.80 22.66
N PHE A 159 9.92 13.12 22.68
CA PHE A 159 10.05 11.68 22.70
C PHE A 159 10.34 11.15 24.11
N LEU A 160 11.30 11.76 24.80
CA LEU A 160 11.75 11.30 26.12
C LEU A 160 10.65 11.44 27.19
N ASN A 161 9.75 12.42 27.05
CA ASN A 161 8.63 12.61 27.95
C ASN A 161 7.47 11.63 27.72
N LYS A 162 7.52 10.79 26.67
CA LYS A 162 6.57 9.70 26.49
C LYS A 162 7.03 8.46 27.27
N GLU A 163 6.07 7.76 27.86
CA GLU A 163 6.36 6.52 28.58
C GLU A 163 6.95 5.47 27.64
N PRO A 164 8.00 4.77 28.04
CA PRO A 164 8.51 3.63 27.31
C PRO A 164 7.52 2.46 27.34
N LEU A 165 7.70 1.48 26.48
CA LEU A 165 6.91 0.26 26.51
C LEU A 165 7.15 -0.47 27.84
N ASN A 166 6.08 -1.02 28.44
CA ASN A 166 6.17 -1.75 29.70
C ASN A 166 7.08 -2.98 29.58
N GLU A 167 7.82 -3.28 30.64
CA GLU A 167 8.68 -4.47 30.72
C GLU A 167 7.88 -5.77 30.65
N CYS A 168 6.64 -5.75 31.16
CA CYS A 168 5.69 -6.85 31.08
C CYS A 168 4.34 -6.31 30.64
N ILE A 169 3.75 -6.91 29.61
CA ILE A 169 2.43 -6.61 29.10
C ILE A 169 1.55 -7.83 29.30
N GLU A 170 0.51 -7.71 30.12
CA GLU A 170 -0.53 -8.72 30.22
C GLU A 170 -1.51 -8.53 29.07
N ALA A 171 -1.88 -9.60 28.38
CA ALA A 171 -2.80 -9.56 27.26
C ALA A 171 -3.65 -10.83 27.19
N CYS A 172 -4.88 -10.69 26.68
CA CYS A 172 -5.73 -11.83 26.34
C CYS A 172 -5.62 -12.13 24.86
N VAL A 173 -5.49 -13.40 24.51
CA VAL A 173 -5.32 -13.86 23.13
C VAL A 173 -6.66 -13.88 22.38
N PHE A 174 -6.73 -13.19 21.23
CA PHE A 174 -7.74 -13.39 20.19
C PHE A 174 -7.10 -14.17 19.04
N LYS A 175 -7.41 -15.47 18.93
CA LYS A 175 -6.73 -16.39 18.02
C LYS A 175 -7.51 -16.63 16.74
N ILE A 176 -6.83 -16.51 15.60
CA ILE A 176 -7.31 -16.92 14.28
C ILE A 176 -6.35 -17.96 13.71
N ASP A 177 -6.82 -19.18 13.55
CA ASP A 177 -6.02 -20.27 12.98
C ASP A 177 -5.82 -20.14 11.47
N GLY A 178 -4.69 -20.61 11.00
CA GLY A 178 -4.32 -20.61 9.59
C GLY A 178 -3.85 -19.24 9.08
N GLU A 179 -4.11 -18.95 7.82
CA GLU A 179 -3.76 -17.68 7.21
C GLU A 179 -4.88 -16.67 7.39
N THR A 180 -4.54 -15.47 7.88
CA THR A 180 -5.44 -14.31 7.85
C THR A 180 -4.85 -13.30 6.87
N ASN A 181 -5.47 -13.16 5.73
CA ASN A 181 -5.05 -12.21 4.71
C ASN A 181 -5.72 -10.84 4.90
N THR A 182 -5.28 -9.85 4.14
CA THR A 182 -5.85 -8.50 4.22
C THR A 182 -7.27 -8.39 3.67
N ASP A 183 -7.76 -9.37 2.90
CA ASP A 183 -9.18 -9.44 2.51
C ASP A 183 -10.05 -9.91 3.68
N ASP A 184 -9.53 -10.74 4.58
CA ASP A 184 -10.24 -11.10 5.83
C ASP A 184 -10.35 -9.89 6.78
N LEU A 185 -9.28 -9.11 6.91
CA LEU A 185 -9.19 -7.99 7.85
C LEU A 185 -9.81 -6.69 7.31
N SER A 186 -9.89 -6.55 6.00
CA SER A 186 -10.39 -5.37 5.29
C SER A 186 -10.92 -5.78 3.91
N PRO A 187 -12.14 -6.36 3.85
CA PRO A 187 -12.70 -6.92 2.63
C PRO A 187 -12.74 -5.92 1.47
N ALA A 188 -12.39 -6.39 0.27
CA ALA A 188 -12.43 -5.59 -0.94
C ALA A 188 -13.86 -5.09 -1.25
N SER A 189 -14.88 -5.88 -0.94
CA SER A 189 -16.30 -5.50 -1.08
C SER A 189 -16.69 -4.26 -0.30
N ASP A 190 -15.96 -3.95 0.78
CA ASP A 190 -16.21 -2.84 1.69
C ASP A 190 -15.19 -1.71 1.54
N ALA A 191 -14.43 -1.70 0.45
CA ALA A 191 -13.37 -0.70 0.20
C ALA A 191 -13.87 0.75 0.31
N PHE A 192 -15.13 0.99 -0.01
CA PHE A 192 -15.76 2.32 0.04
C PHE A 192 -15.93 2.89 1.46
N THR A 193 -15.81 2.05 2.51
CA THR A 193 -15.91 2.49 3.92
C THR A 193 -14.55 2.74 4.57
N ARG A 194 -13.42 2.48 3.91
CA ARG A 194 -12.08 2.49 4.49
C ARG A 194 -11.66 3.81 5.14
N SER A 195 -12.14 4.94 4.63
CA SER A 195 -11.87 6.26 5.24
C SER A 195 -12.65 6.48 6.54
N ASP A 196 -13.74 5.76 6.75
CA ASP A 196 -14.49 5.73 8.00
C ASP A 196 -14.06 4.51 8.82
N ILE A 197 -12.95 4.65 9.55
CA ILE A 197 -12.31 3.55 10.28
C ILE A 197 -13.29 2.77 11.17
N PRO A 198 -14.14 3.41 12.00
CA PRO A 198 -15.10 2.70 12.84
C PRO A 198 -16.07 1.84 12.04
N LEU A 199 -16.60 2.38 10.95
CA LEU A 199 -17.54 1.66 10.09
C LEU A 199 -16.84 0.50 9.37
N HIS A 200 -15.64 0.75 8.84
CA HIS A 200 -14.88 -0.27 8.12
C HIS A 200 -14.47 -1.43 9.03
N ALA A 201 -14.12 -1.16 10.29
CA ALA A 201 -13.73 -2.18 11.25
C ALA A 201 -14.83 -3.22 11.51
N LYS A 202 -16.10 -2.87 11.31
CA LYS A 202 -17.23 -3.83 11.37
C LYS A 202 -17.22 -4.86 10.24
N ALA A 203 -16.44 -4.67 9.21
CA ALA A 203 -16.27 -5.66 8.15
C ALA A 203 -15.14 -6.65 8.42
N MET A 204 -14.31 -6.44 9.46
CA MET A 204 -13.20 -7.31 9.81
C MET A 204 -13.70 -8.72 10.12
N LEU A 205 -13.15 -9.74 9.45
CA LEU A 205 -13.44 -11.15 9.64
C LEU A 205 -14.88 -11.60 9.34
N LYS A 206 -15.78 -10.73 8.88
CA LYS A 206 -17.21 -11.04 8.64
C LYS A 206 -17.44 -12.20 7.66
N ASN A 207 -16.50 -12.39 6.71
CA ASN A 207 -16.58 -13.46 5.70
C ASN A 207 -15.90 -14.76 6.15
N ARG A 208 -15.25 -14.76 7.31
CA ARG A 208 -14.45 -15.87 7.80
C ARG A 208 -14.98 -16.50 9.09
N ILE A 209 -15.53 -15.67 9.98
CA ILE A 209 -15.94 -16.09 11.31
C ILE A 209 -17.33 -15.58 11.58
N GLU A 210 -18.23 -16.50 11.89
CA GLU A 210 -19.54 -16.15 12.44
C GLU A 210 -19.38 -15.56 13.85
N ASN A 211 -20.14 -14.51 14.15
CA ASN A 211 -20.19 -13.88 15.48
C ASN A 211 -18.83 -13.34 15.99
N TYR A 212 -17.94 -12.91 15.08
CA TYR A 212 -16.60 -12.42 15.47
C TYR A 212 -16.66 -11.21 16.42
N GLU A 213 -17.63 -10.30 16.26
CA GLU A 213 -17.82 -9.15 17.16
C GLU A 213 -18.11 -9.59 18.59
N GLN A 214 -18.96 -10.60 18.76
CA GLN A 214 -19.29 -11.15 20.09
C GLN A 214 -18.07 -11.81 20.73
N ARG A 215 -17.23 -12.50 19.95
CA ARG A 215 -15.96 -13.06 20.43
C ARG A 215 -15.01 -11.97 20.90
N ILE A 216 -14.87 -10.88 20.13
CA ILE A 216 -14.04 -9.73 20.50
C ILE A 216 -14.54 -9.10 21.81
N GLU A 217 -15.85 -8.85 21.91
CA GLU A 217 -16.43 -8.26 23.13
C GLU A 217 -16.26 -9.17 24.35
N ALA A 218 -16.43 -10.47 24.20
CA ALA A 218 -16.21 -11.44 25.28
C ALA A 218 -14.76 -11.40 25.79
N ILE A 219 -13.79 -11.26 24.92
CA ILE A 219 -12.37 -11.14 25.29
C ILE A 219 -12.10 -9.81 25.98
N LYS A 220 -12.66 -8.72 25.51
CA LYS A 220 -12.52 -7.39 26.13
C LYS A 220 -13.04 -7.32 27.56
N THR A 221 -14.03 -8.14 27.92
CA THR A 221 -14.53 -8.20 29.31
C THR A 221 -13.47 -8.64 30.31
N LYS A 222 -12.34 -9.22 29.87
CA LYS A 222 -11.20 -9.56 30.72
C LYS A 222 -10.48 -8.36 31.31
N GLY A 223 -10.71 -7.15 30.75
CA GLY A 223 -10.15 -5.88 31.25
C GLY A 223 -8.64 -5.69 31.02
N VAL A 224 -8.03 -6.51 30.17
CA VAL A 224 -6.62 -6.40 29.76
C VAL A 224 -6.52 -6.13 28.26
N PRO A 225 -5.38 -5.63 27.76
CA PRO A 225 -5.13 -5.53 26.32
C PRO A 225 -5.40 -6.85 25.59
N VAL A 226 -5.86 -6.76 24.35
CA VAL A 226 -6.08 -7.94 23.50
C VAL A 226 -4.92 -8.06 22.52
N ALA A 227 -4.33 -9.26 22.42
CA ALA A 227 -3.37 -9.60 21.39
C ALA A 227 -4.06 -10.33 20.23
N TYR A 228 -4.00 -9.77 19.03
CA TYR A 228 -4.38 -10.48 17.80
C TYR A 228 -3.31 -11.52 17.48
N VAL A 229 -3.70 -12.79 17.38
CA VAL A 229 -2.75 -13.90 17.18
C VAL A 229 -3.15 -14.74 15.98
N GLY A 230 -2.22 -15.04 15.07
CA GLY A 230 -2.46 -15.89 13.91
C GLY A 230 -1.24 -16.66 13.45
N ASP A 231 -1.44 -17.77 12.71
CA ASP A 231 -0.32 -18.54 12.18
C ASP A 231 0.41 -17.77 11.06
N VAL A 232 -0.33 -17.25 10.09
CA VAL A 232 0.17 -16.37 9.02
C VAL A 232 -0.74 -15.15 8.94
N VAL A 233 -0.19 -13.95 9.11
CA VAL A 233 -0.99 -12.73 9.24
C VAL A 233 -0.64 -11.70 8.19
N GLY A 234 -1.67 -11.11 7.56
CA GLY A 234 -1.58 -9.91 6.76
C GLY A 234 -1.05 -10.10 5.33
N THR A 235 -1.12 -11.32 4.79
CA THR A 235 -0.81 -11.57 3.37
C THR A 235 -1.76 -10.83 2.43
N GLY A 236 -1.35 -10.65 1.18
CA GLY A 236 -2.17 -10.04 0.15
C GLY A 236 -1.92 -8.56 -0.06
N SER A 237 -2.96 -7.76 -0.13
CA SER A 237 -2.89 -6.33 -0.49
C SER A 237 -2.24 -5.46 0.59
N SER A 238 -1.58 -4.37 0.17
CA SER A 238 -1.03 -3.34 1.06
C SER A 238 -2.14 -2.43 1.64
N ARG A 239 -2.92 -2.96 2.58
CA ARG A 239 -4.07 -2.25 3.15
C ARG A 239 -3.79 -1.81 4.58
N LYS A 240 -3.46 -0.54 4.78
CA LYS A 240 -3.44 0.05 6.14
C LYS A 240 -4.80 -0.08 6.84
N SER A 241 -5.90 -0.12 6.06
CA SER A 241 -7.24 -0.37 6.61
C SER A 241 -7.36 -1.71 7.36
N ALA A 242 -6.60 -2.72 6.99
CA ALA A 242 -6.54 -3.99 7.72
C ALA A 242 -5.96 -3.79 9.13
N THR A 243 -4.85 -3.04 9.23
CA THR A 243 -4.28 -2.67 10.52
C THR A 243 -5.19 -1.74 11.30
N ASN A 244 -5.80 -0.73 10.64
CA ASN A 244 -6.75 0.17 11.28
C ASN A 244 -7.95 -0.58 11.87
N SER A 245 -8.44 -1.64 11.22
CA SER A 245 -9.52 -2.49 11.76
C SER A 245 -9.10 -3.18 13.05
N ILE A 246 -7.90 -3.78 13.09
CA ILE A 246 -7.35 -4.38 14.32
C ILE A 246 -7.18 -3.31 15.41
N MET A 247 -6.60 -2.15 15.04
CA MET A 247 -6.38 -1.05 16.00
C MET A 247 -7.71 -0.49 16.53
N TRP A 248 -8.73 -0.41 15.68
CA TRP A 248 -10.05 0.01 16.14
C TRP A 248 -10.62 -0.90 17.24
N HIS A 249 -10.45 -2.20 17.11
CA HIS A 249 -10.92 -3.15 18.09
C HIS A 249 -10.02 -3.24 19.32
N PHE A 250 -8.70 -3.17 19.17
CA PHE A 250 -7.72 -3.54 20.22
C PHE A 250 -6.74 -2.41 20.60
N GLY A 251 -6.73 -1.30 19.89
CA GLY A 251 -5.89 -0.13 20.17
C GLY A 251 -6.54 0.84 21.16
N LYS A 252 -5.87 1.97 21.37
CA LYS A 252 -6.29 3.08 22.24
C LYS A 252 -6.64 4.32 21.43
N ASP A 253 -7.62 5.09 21.90
CA ASP A 253 -7.96 6.38 21.30
C ASP A 253 -6.74 7.32 21.33
N ILE A 254 -6.55 8.06 20.23
CA ILE A 254 -5.52 9.08 20.12
C ILE A 254 -6.14 10.40 20.61
N PRO A 255 -5.55 11.06 21.62
CA PRO A 255 -6.10 12.31 22.13
C PRO A 255 -6.31 13.35 21.02
N PHE A 256 -7.48 13.97 20.98
CA PHE A 256 -7.89 14.99 20.02
C PHE A 256 -7.94 14.54 18.54
N VAL A 257 -7.78 13.25 18.25
CA VAL A 257 -7.94 12.67 16.90
C VAL A 257 -9.20 11.83 16.85
N PRO A 258 -10.28 12.33 16.27
CA PRO A 258 -11.54 11.60 16.23
C PRO A 258 -11.44 10.36 15.32
N ASN A 259 -12.13 9.27 15.71
CA ASN A 259 -12.35 8.06 14.90
C ASN A 259 -11.07 7.31 14.46
N LYS A 260 -9.97 7.49 15.19
CA LYS A 260 -8.71 6.78 14.94
C LYS A 260 -8.10 6.29 16.25
N ARG A 261 -7.53 5.09 16.22
CA ARG A 261 -6.82 4.47 17.33
C ARG A 261 -5.42 4.06 16.92
N SER A 262 -4.54 3.98 17.88
CA SER A 262 -3.16 3.52 17.70
C SER A 262 -2.80 2.48 18.77
N GLY A 263 -1.63 1.87 18.62
CA GLY A 263 -1.19 0.81 19.52
C GLY A 263 -1.80 -0.54 19.14
N GLY A 264 -1.91 -1.44 20.15
CA GLY A 264 -2.35 -2.81 19.93
C GLY A 264 -1.20 -3.78 19.73
N ILE A 265 -1.48 -5.06 19.84
CA ILE A 265 -0.50 -6.15 19.79
C ILE A 265 -0.91 -7.12 18.68
N VAL A 266 0.00 -7.43 17.79
CA VAL A 266 -0.19 -8.43 16.72
C VAL A 266 0.92 -9.46 16.82
N ILE A 267 0.55 -10.73 17.05
CA ILE A 267 1.50 -11.84 17.13
C ILE A 267 1.25 -12.79 15.96
N GLY A 268 2.26 -13.08 15.18
CA GLY A 268 2.15 -14.02 14.06
C GLY A 268 3.28 -15.03 14.03
N GLY A 269 2.97 -16.28 13.66
CA GLY A 269 3.99 -17.24 13.26
C GLY A 269 4.81 -16.69 12.07
N VAL A 270 4.07 -16.09 11.14
CA VAL A 270 4.60 -15.27 10.03
C VAL A 270 3.74 -14.01 9.91
N ILE A 271 4.36 -12.85 9.77
CA ILE A 271 3.66 -11.59 9.45
C ILE A 271 4.17 -11.11 8.10
N ALA A 272 3.25 -10.87 7.17
CA ALA A 272 3.61 -10.38 5.84
C ALA A 272 4.27 -8.99 5.93
N PRO A 273 5.34 -8.70 5.15
CA PRO A 273 6.17 -7.50 5.33
C PRO A 273 5.41 -6.19 5.24
N ILE A 274 4.52 -6.06 4.25
CA ILE A 274 3.72 -4.84 4.08
C ILE A 274 2.78 -4.63 5.27
N PHE A 275 2.20 -5.71 5.78
CA PHE A 275 1.32 -5.64 6.94
C PHE A 275 2.11 -5.33 8.22
N PHE A 276 3.30 -5.92 8.39
CA PHE A 276 4.23 -5.60 9.47
C PHE A 276 4.56 -4.10 9.46
N ALA A 277 4.96 -3.57 8.30
CA ALA A 277 5.25 -2.14 8.12
C ALA A 277 4.02 -1.25 8.44
N THR A 278 2.80 -1.66 8.10
CA THR A 278 1.60 -0.89 8.49
C THR A 278 1.31 -0.94 9.99
N CYS A 279 1.71 -2.00 10.68
CA CYS A 279 1.68 -2.07 12.14
C CYS A 279 2.65 -1.07 12.77
N GLU A 280 3.91 -1.01 12.28
CA GLU A 280 4.90 -0.02 12.69
C GLU A 280 4.38 1.41 12.49
N ASP A 281 3.82 1.72 11.32
CA ASP A 281 3.27 3.05 10.99
C ASP A 281 2.09 3.44 11.87
N SER A 282 1.34 2.47 12.39
CA SER A 282 0.17 2.69 13.26
C SER A 282 0.51 2.66 14.76
N GLY A 283 1.79 2.49 15.11
CA GLY A 283 2.24 2.40 16.49
C GLY A 283 1.82 1.12 17.21
N ALA A 284 1.48 0.07 16.46
CA ALA A 284 1.24 -1.26 17.01
C ALA A 284 2.55 -1.98 17.33
N LEU A 285 2.49 -3.02 18.13
CA LEU A 285 3.59 -3.92 18.44
C LEU A 285 3.44 -5.24 17.66
N PRO A 286 4.02 -5.37 16.46
CA PRO A 286 4.07 -6.63 15.74
C PRO A 286 5.17 -7.53 16.32
N ILE A 287 4.83 -8.80 16.58
CA ILE A 287 5.73 -9.81 17.13
C ILE A 287 5.68 -11.05 16.26
N VAL A 288 6.82 -11.45 15.71
CA VAL A 288 6.96 -12.74 15.02
C VAL A 288 7.43 -13.78 16.03
N ALA A 289 6.60 -14.78 16.31
CA ALA A 289 6.85 -15.80 17.33
C ALA A 289 6.09 -17.10 17.01
N ASP A 290 6.54 -18.26 17.53
CA ASP A 290 5.76 -19.50 17.44
C ASP A 290 4.46 -19.36 18.25
N VAL A 291 3.32 -19.54 17.59
CA VAL A 291 1.99 -19.31 18.16
C VAL A 291 1.19 -20.61 18.35
N LYS A 292 1.81 -21.77 18.10
CA LYS A 292 1.12 -23.09 18.10
C LYS A 292 0.47 -23.44 19.44
N ASP A 293 1.07 -23.01 20.55
CA ASP A 293 0.63 -23.32 21.92
C ASP A 293 -0.31 -22.25 22.50
N LEU A 294 -0.59 -21.17 21.73
CA LEU A 294 -1.51 -20.11 22.11
C LEU A 294 -2.93 -20.42 21.63
N LYS A 295 -3.91 -20.27 22.54
CA LYS A 295 -5.33 -20.49 22.27
C LYS A 295 -6.14 -19.25 22.58
N GLU A 296 -7.33 -19.16 21.97
CA GLU A 296 -8.27 -18.09 22.26
C GLU A 296 -8.61 -18.02 23.75
N GLY A 297 -8.56 -16.81 24.28
CA GLY A 297 -8.86 -16.54 25.69
C GLY A 297 -7.71 -16.78 26.65
N ASP A 298 -6.57 -17.27 26.21
CA ASP A 298 -5.36 -17.40 27.02
C ASP A 298 -4.91 -16.04 27.56
N MET A 299 -4.58 -16.02 28.85
CA MET A 299 -3.99 -14.87 29.52
C MET A 299 -2.48 -15.00 29.47
N ILE A 300 -1.84 -14.22 28.62
CA ILE A 300 -0.39 -14.24 28.40
C ILE A 300 0.31 -13.03 29.00
N LYS A 301 1.59 -13.19 29.33
CA LYS A 301 2.50 -12.10 29.64
C LYS A 301 3.57 -12.02 28.58
N ILE A 302 3.71 -10.86 27.96
CA ILE A 302 4.70 -10.55 26.94
C ILE A 302 5.80 -9.71 27.59
N TYR A 303 7.05 -10.14 27.44
CA TYR A 303 8.24 -9.44 27.93
C TYR A 303 9.03 -8.89 26.73
N PRO A 304 8.71 -7.67 26.24
CA PRO A 304 9.29 -7.16 24.98
C PRO A 304 10.81 -7.06 24.99
N TYR A 305 11.38 -6.72 26.14
CA TYR A 305 12.84 -6.54 26.29
C TYR A 305 13.60 -7.87 26.48
N LYS A 306 12.91 -8.93 26.94
CA LYS A 306 13.48 -10.28 27.08
C LYS A 306 13.24 -11.12 25.83
N GLY A 307 12.23 -10.77 25.03
CA GLY A 307 11.80 -11.57 23.88
C GLY A 307 11.09 -12.86 24.28
N GLU A 308 10.23 -12.81 25.30
CA GLU A 308 9.54 -13.99 25.84
C GLU A 308 8.02 -13.76 25.92
N ILE A 309 7.26 -14.82 25.62
CA ILE A 309 5.83 -14.91 25.90
C ILE A 309 5.63 -16.05 26.90
N THR A 310 4.93 -15.77 28.00
CA THR A 310 4.63 -16.78 29.00
C THR A 310 3.11 -16.99 29.14
N LEU A 311 2.74 -18.24 29.43
CA LEU A 311 1.38 -18.67 29.79
C LEU A 311 1.47 -19.47 31.08
N ASN A 312 0.70 -19.08 32.11
CA ASN A 312 0.78 -19.67 33.45
C ASN A 312 2.24 -19.72 33.98
N ASP A 313 2.96 -18.58 33.80
CA ASP A 313 4.35 -18.37 34.23
C ASP A 313 5.38 -19.35 33.58
N LYS A 314 5.00 -20.05 32.52
CA LYS A 314 5.90 -20.86 31.70
C LYS A 314 6.14 -20.17 30.37
N VAL A 315 7.40 -20.11 29.91
CA VAL A 315 7.74 -19.62 28.58
C VAL A 315 7.18 -20.57 27.54
N VAL A 316 6.26 -20.09 26.70
CA VAL A 316 5.62 -20.85 25.62
C VAL A 316 6.16 -20.46 24.25
N SER A 317 6.75 -19.26 24.13
CA SER A 317 7.37 -18.81 22.91
C SER A 317 8.46 -17.79 23.19
N THR A 318 9.43 -17.71 22.30
CA THR A 318 10.48 -16.67 22.31
C THR A 318 10.48 -15.92 21.00
N PHE A 319 10.91 -14.66 21.03
CA PHE A 319 10.97 -13.81 19.85
C PHE A 319 12.11 -12.79 19.95
N LYS A 320 12.45 -12.19 18.82
CA LYS A 320 13.33 -11.04 18.76
C LYS A 320 12.55 -9.89 18.10
N LEU A 321 12.51 -8.72 18.74
CA LEU A 321 11.94 -7.54 18.12
C LEU A 321 12.86 -7.01 17.04
N GLU A 322 12.39 -7.00 15.83
CA GLU A 322 13.07 -6.42 14.67
C GLU A 322 12.07 -5.54 13.91
N PRO A 323 12.49 -4.34 13.44
CA PRO A 323 13.83 -3.75 13.60
C PRO A 323 14.13 -3.34 15.06
N GLU A 324 15.40 -3.12 15.38
CA GLU A 324 15.82 -2.66 16.73
C GLU A 324 15.17 -1.32 17.13
N THR A 325 14.72 -0.53 16.15
CA THR A 325 13.98 0.73 16.34
C THR A 325 12.53 0.54 16.77
N LEU A 326 11.97 -0.67 16.68
CA LEU A 326 10.54 -0.94 16.92
C LEU A 326 10.05 -0.45 18.30
N LEU A 327 10.88 -0.57 19.34
CA LEU A 327 10.52 -0.04 20.66
C LEU A 327 10.39 1.48 20.67
N ASP A 328 11.25 2.18 19.95
CA ASP A 328 11.17 3.63 19.79
C ASP A 328 9.96 4.04 18.94
N GLU A 329 9.63 3.24 17.93
CA GLU A 329 8.47 3.46 17.07
C GLU A 329 7.17 3.36 17.87
N VAL A 330 7.03 2.32 18.68
CA VAL A 330 5.86 2.17 19.58
C VAL A 330 5.79 3.34 20.57
N ARG A 331 6.92 3.73 21.19
CA ARG A 331 7.02 4.89 22.10
C ARG A 331 6.63 6.19 21.41
N ALA A 332 7.05 6.39 20.15
CA ALA A 332 6.72 7.57 19.36
C ALA A 332 5.26 7.57 18.88
N SER A 333 4.52 6.48 19.04
CA SER A 333 3.16 6.23 18.50
C SER A 333 3.14 5.99 16.99
N GLY A 334 4.23 5.45 16.46
CA GLY A 334 4.41 5.01 15.08
C GLY A 334 5.78 5.38 14.50
N ARG A 335 6.16 4.66 13.46
CA ARG A 335 7.41 4.85 12.73
C ARG A 335 7.49 6.25 12.09
N ILE A 336 6.41 6.70 11.46
CA ILE A 336 6.35 8.02 10.79
C ILE A 336 6.58 9.17 11.79
N PRO A 337 5.87 9.27 12.93
CA PRO A 337 6.16 10.26 13.95
C PRO A 337 7.59 10.18 14.49
N LEU A 338 8.16 8.98 14.65
CA LEU A 338 9.55 8.81 15.08
C LEU A 338 10.53 9.44 14.07
N ILE A 339 10.38 9.16 12.79
CA ILE A 339 11.26 9.67 11.73
C ILE A 339 11.19 11.19 11.66
N ILE A 340 9.99 11.76 11.63
CA ILE A 340 9.78 13.21 11.56
C ILE A 340 10.38 13.89 12.79
N GLY A 341 10.07 13.39 13.99
CA GLY A 341 10.58 13.96 15.24
C GLY A 341 12.09 13.84 15.35
N ARG A 342 12.68 12.70 14.97
CA ARG A 342 14.13 12.51 14.90
C ARG A 342 14.78 13.49 13.92
N GLY A 343 14.18 13.68 12.75
CA GLY A 343 14.61 14.68 11.77
C GLY A 343 14.60 16.10 12.33
N LEU A 344 13.52 16.48 13.04
CA LEU A 344 13.42 17.78 13.71
C LEU A 344 14.48 17.94 14.79
N THR A 345 14.68 16.93 15.64
CA THR A 345 15.73 16.89 16.66
C THR A 345 17.10 17.09 16.05
N ASN A 346 17.45 16.36 15.01
CA ASN A 346 18.75 16.46 14.34
C ASN A 346 18.94 17.84 13.68
N LYS A 347 17.88 18.41 13.08
CA LYS A 347 17.91 19.77 12.51
C LYS A 347 18.18 20.83 13.59
N ALA A 348 17.52 20.70 14.76
CA ALA A 348 17.73 21.59 15.90
C ALA A 348 19.15 21.48 16.48
N ARG A 349 19.65 20.25 16.66
CA ARG A 349 21.02 19.99 17.14
C ARG A 349 22.06 20.55 16.18
N LYS A 350 21.88 20.36 14.88
CA LYS A 350 22.77 20.93 13.85
C LYS A 350 22.81 22.45 13.92
N PHE A 351 21.65 23.11 14.08
CA PHE A 351 21.59 24.56 14.21
C PHE A 351 22.32 25.05 15.48
N LEU A 352 22.21 24.32 16.58
CA LEU A 352 22.89 24.64 17.85
C LEU A 352 24.37 24.19 17.89
N GLY A 353 24.90 23.59 16.83
CA GLY A 353 26.28 23.08 16.80
C GLY A 353 26.51 21.85 17.66
N LEU A 354 25.48 21.10 17.99
CA LEU A 354 25.51 19.88 18.77
C LEU A 354 25.70 18.65 17.87
N GLY A 355 26.33 17.58 18.37
CA GLY A 355 26.43 16.29 17.69
C GLY A 355 25.09 15.57 17.56
N GLU A 356 25.08 14.37 17.00
CA GLU A 356 23.87 13.55 16.89
C GLU A 356 23.23 13.24 18.25
N SER A 357 21.92 12.98 18.24
CA SER A 357 21.20 12.65 19.47
C SER A 357 21.42 11.19 19.89
N GLU A 358 21.65 10.97 21.17
CA GLU A 358 21.70 9.64 21.80
C GLU A 358 20.31 9.16 22.28
N ALA A 359 19.26 9.97 22.11
CA ALA A 359 17.91 9.66 22.60
C ALA A 359 17.23 8.51 21.86
N PHE A 360 17.65 8.22 20.63
CA PHE A 360 17.03 7.23 19.77
C PHE A 360 17.93 6.01 19.57
N LYS A 361 17.30 4.83 19.53
CA LYS A 361 18.00 3.62 19.13
C LYS A 361 18.49 3.75 17.69
N LYS A 362 19.74 3.38 17.47
CA LYS A 362 20.33 3.27 16.14
C LYS A 362 20.39 1.78 15.78
N PRO A 363 19.91 1.40 14.59
CA PRO A 363 20.10 0.04 14.12
C PRO A 363 21.60 -0.30 14.11
N SER A 364 21.94 -1.52 14.52
CA SER A 364 23.31 -2.02 14.41
C SER A 364 23.74 -2.00 12.95
N ALA A 365 24.86 -1.37 12.64
CA ALA A 365 25.41 -1.45 11.30
C ALA A 365 25.74 -2.92 10.98
N PRO A 366 25.31 -3.47 9.83
CA PRO A 366 25.65 -4.83 9.46
C PRO A 366 27.17 -4.96 9.37
N LYS A 367 27.72 -6.08 9.87
CA LYS A 367 29.15 -6.36 9.77
C LYS A 367 29.53 -6.45 8.29
N SER A 368 30.38 -5.56 7.85
CA SER A 368 30.85 -5.46 6.48
C SER A 368 31.92 -6.52 6.19
N ASP A 369 31.50 -7.74 5.92
CA ASP A 369 32.32 -8.63 5.11
C ASP A 369 32.03 -8.29 3.65
N ALA A 370 32.62 -7.21 3.15
CA ALA A 370 32.33 -6.61 1.85
C ALA A 370 32.58 -7.58 0.68
N LYS A 371 31.61 -8.44 0.48
CA LYS A 371 31.44 -9.22 -0.74
C LYS A 371 30.47 -8.42 -1.57
N GLY A 372 30.71 -8.10 -2.77
CA GLY A 372 29.95 -7.25 -3.67
C GLY A 372 28.45 -7.10 -3.45
N TYR A 373 27.88 -6.12 -4.09
CA TYR A 373 26.46 -5.77 -3.97
C TYR A 373 25.60 -6.45 -5.04
N THR A 374 24.40 -6.89 -4.67
CA THR A 374 23.37 -7.30 -5.63
C THR A 374 22.83 -6.09 -6.40
N LEU A 375 22.07 -6.32 -7.47
CA LEU A 375 21.48 -5.23 -8.24
C LEU A 375 20.52 -4.39 -7.37
N ALA A 376 19.66 -5.03 -6.57
CA ALA A 376 18.77 -4.34 -5.66
C ALA A 376 19.52 -3.48 -4.64
N GLN A 377 20.60 -3.99 -4.06
CA GLN A 377 21.44 -3.25 -3.11
C GLN A 377 22.09 -2.02 -3.74
N LYS A 378 22.46 -2.09 -5.02
CA LYS A 378 23.01 -0.95 -5.77
C LYS A 378 21.94 0.08 -6.11
N ILE A 379 20.74 -0.34 -6.53
CA ILE A 379 19.64 0.59 -6.82
C ILE A 379 19.24 1.36 -5.56
N VAL A 380 19.08 0.67 -4.42
CA VAL A 380 18.78 1.32 -3.14
C VAL A 380 19.94 2.21 -2.70
N GLY A 381 21.18 1.75 -2.88
CA GLY A 381 22.38 2.55 -2.61
C GLY A 381 22.41 3.83 -3.44
N HIS A 382 22.14 3.75 -4.74
CA HIS A 382 22.04 4.92 -5.62
C HIS A 382 20.98 5.91 -5.10
N ALA A 383 19.81 5.42 -4.71
CA ALA A 383 18.75 6.25 -4.13
C ALA A 383 19.15 6.92 -2.80
N CYS A 384 20.14 6.35 -2.08
CA CYS A 384 20.74 6.93 -0.87
C CYS A 384 22.02 7.76 -1.15
N GLY A 385 22.47 7.85 -2.39
CA GLY A 385 23.71 8.56 -2.76
C GLY A 385 24.99 7.80 -2.41
N VAL A 386 24.94 6.46 -2.27
CA VAL A 386 26.07 5.57 -1.98
C VAL A 386 26.14 4.42 -2.98
N LYS A 387 27.22 3.64 -2.97
CA LYS A 387 27.44 2.54 -3.94
C LYS A 387 26.46 1.38 -3.76
N GLY A 388 26.05 1.08 -2.54
CA GLY A 388 25.16 -0.01 -2.21
C GLY A 388 24.82 -0.02 -0.73
N ILE A 389 23.72 -0.67 -0.38
CA ILE A 389 23.25 -0.85 1.00
C ILE A 389 23.21 -2.34 1.31
N LEU A 390 23.85 -2.76 2.40
CA LEU A 390 23.85 -4.16 2.83
C LEU A 390 22.54 -4.54 3.53
N PRO A 391 22.12 -5.82 3.48
CA PRO A 391 20.95 -6.31 4.19
C PRO A 391 21.03 -6.01 5.70
N GLY A 392 19.92 -5.62 6.30
CA GLY A 392 19.80 -5.24 7.70
C GLY A 392 20.21 -3.79 8.02
N ALA A 393 20.78 -3.06 7.04
CA ALA A 393 21.04 -1.64 7.23
C ALA A 393 19.78 -0.80 7.10
N TYR A 394 19.56 0.10 8.04
CA TYR A 394 18.54 1.14 7.91
C TYR A 394 19.00 2.23 6.94
N CYS A 395 18.13 2.66 6.07
CA CYS A 395 18.35 3.78 5.14
C CYS A 395 17.06 4.51 4.81
N GLU A 396 17.19 5.71 4.24
CA GLU A 396 16.09 6.53 3.78
C GLU A 396 16.31 6.90 2.29
N PRO A 397 16.09 5.95 1.37
CA PRO A 397 16.27 6.19 -0.05
C PRO A 397 15.30 7.23 -0.59
N LYS A 398 15.76 8.00 -1.58
CA LYS A 398 14.92 8.92 -2.35
C LYS A 398 13.92 8.13 -3.19
N VAL A 399 12.65 8.57 -3.14
CA VAL A 399 11.56 8.00 -3.93
C VAL A 399 11.29 8.90 -5.12
N THR A 400 11.40 8.36 -6.34
CA THR A 400 11.19 9.14 -7.57
C THR A 400 9.77 9.03 -8.11
N THR A 401 9.04 7.99 -7.73
CA THR A 401 7.71 7.68 -8.28
C THR A 401 6.82 7.11 -7.19
N VAL A 402 5.67 7.73 -6.98
CA VAL A 402 4.68 7.31 -5.96
C VAL A 402 3.34 7.04 -6.62
N GLY A 403 2.76 5.87 -6.35
CA GLY A 403 1.44 5.47 -6.85
C GLY A 403 0.38 5.49 -5.76
N SER A 404 -0.75 6.14 -6.01
CA SER A 404 -1.94 6.10 -5.17
C SER A 404 -3.13 5.63 -6.00
N GLN A 405 -3.89 4.66 -5.49
CA GLN A 405 -5.06 4.13 -6.18
C GLN A 405 -6.34 4.38 -5.36
N ASP A 406 -7.49 4.35 -6.01
CA ASP A 406 -8.76 4.81 -5.49
C ASP A 406 -9.24 4.11 -4.21
N THR A 407 -9.03 2.80 -4.05
CA THR A 407 -9.47 2.08 -2.84
C THR A 407 -8.65 2.40 -1.59
N THR A 408 -7.52 3.09 -1.74
CA THR A 408 -6.69 3.63 -0.65
C THR A 408 -6.51 5.14 -0.75
N GLY A 409 -6.94 5.77 -1.84
CA GLY A 409 -6.71 7.18 -2.13
C GLY A 409 -7.34 8.14 -1.12
N ALA A 410 -8.55 7.83 -0.65
CA ALA A 410 -9.17 8.59 0.42
C ALA A 410 -8.34 8.53 1.72
N MET A 411 -7.83 7.36 2.08
CA MET A 411 -6.95 7.20 3.24
C MET A 411 -5.61 7.92 3.03
N THR A 412 -5.00 7.81 1.85
CA THR A 412 -3.77 8.52 1.51
C THR A 412 -3.97 10.04 1.61
N ARG A 413 -5.10 10.57 1.12
CA ARG A 413 -5.49 11.96 1.30
C ARG A 413 -5.55 12.36 2.77
N ASP A 414 -6.20 11.55 3.59
CA ASP A 414 -6.38 11.85 5.00
C ASP A 414 -5.04 11.78 5.75
N GLU A 415 -4.18 10.83 5.42
CA GLU A 415 -2.80 10.75 5.93
C GLU A 415 -1.94 11.96 5.49
N VAL A 416 -2.07 12.44 4.24
CA VAL A 416 -1.39 13.67 3.79
C VAL A 416 -1.86 14.89 4.57
N LYS A 417 -3.17 14.97 4.90
CA LYS A 417 -3.71 16.02 5.77
C LYS A 417 -3.17 15.94 7.19
N GLU A 418 -3.05 14.73 7.74
CA GLU A 418 -2.44 14.50 9.06
C GLU A 418 -0.94 14.83 9.08
N LEU A 419 -0.23 14.62 7.97
CA LEU A 419 1.15 15.07 7.78
C LEU A 419 1.27 16.59 7.60
N ALA A 420 0.18 17.33 7.64
CA ALA A 420 0.11 18.78 7.57
C ALA A 420 0.80 19.39 6.32
N SER A 421 0.79 18.67 5.19
CA SER A 421 1.48 19.09 3.97
C SER A 421 0.53 19.62 2.90
N LEU A 422 0.95 20.71 2.26
CA LEU A 422 0.25 21.35 1.13
C LEU A 422 0.95 21.14 -0.21
N LYS A 423 2.04 20.36 -0.25
CA LYS A 423 2.85 20.11 -1.43
C LYS A 423 3.47 18.72 -1.37
N PHE A 424 3.68 18.08 -2.52
CA PHE A 424 4.50 16.89 -2.66
C PHE A 424 5.95 17.26 -2.95
N ASP A 425 6.90 16.60 -2.29
CA ASP A 425 8.33 16.69 -2.58
C ASP A 425 8.82 15.52 -3.44
N ALA A 426 8.06 14.41 -3.52
CA ALA A 426 8.34 13.35 -4.47
C ALA A 426 8.22 13.89 -5.91
N PRO A 427 9.17 13.59 -6.81
CA PRO A 427 9.20 14.14 -8.18
C PRO A 427 7.99 13.76 -9.05
N PHE A 428 7.32 12.64 -8.74
CA PHE A 428 6.14 12.18 -9.47
C PHE A 428 5.19 11.40 -8.55
N VAL A 429 3.97 11.90 -8.41
CA VAL A 429 2.88 11.26 -7.66
C VAL A 429 1.72 11.05 -8.62
N LEU A 430 1.27 9.81 -8.79
CA LEU A 430 0.17 9.43 -9.67
C LEU A 430 -1.02 8.88 -8.87
N GLN A 431 -2.21 9.45 -9.09
CA GLN A 431 -3.48 8.92 -8.59
C GLN A 431 -4.26 8.24 -9.69
N SER A 432 -4.80 7.05 -9.44
CA SER A 432 -5.65 6.33 -10.37
C SER A 432 -7.01 5.96 -9.77
N PHE A 433 -7.94 5.53 -10.64
CA PHE A 433 -9.32 5.13 -10.28
C PHE A 433 -9.66 3.74 -10.81
N CYS A 434 -8.68 2.86 -10.91
CA CYS A 434 -8.80 1.57 -11.59
C CYS A 434 -9.71 0.54 -10.90
N HIS A 435 -9.92 0.66 -9.58
CA HIS A 435 -10.72 -0.31 -8.82
C HIS A 435 -12.20 0.06 -8.77
N THR A 436 -12.54 1.32 -9.03
CA THR A 436 -13.90 1.84 -8.88
C THR A 436 -14.48 2.42 -10.18
N ALA A 437 -13.77 2.26 -11.31
CA ALA A 437 -14.21 2.77 -12.61
C ALA A 437 -15.47 2.06 -13.14
N ALA A 438 -15.52 0.73 -13.01
CA ALA A 438 -16.68 -0.06 -13.41
C ALA A 438 -17.69 -0.12 -12.25
N TYR A 439 -18.96 0.19 -12.51
CA TYR A 439 -20.06 0.16 -11.52
C TYR A 439 -19.79 0.95 -10.23
N PRO A 440 -19.45 2.26 -10.31
CA PRO A 440 -19.10 3.05 -9.14
C PRO A 440 -20.31 3.20 -8.19
N LYS A 441 -20.04 3.12 -6.88
CA LYS A 441 -20.99 3.45 -5.82
C LYS A 441 -21.04 4.98 -5.64
N PRO A 442 -22.09 5.55 -4.98
CA PRO A 442 -22.15 7.00 -4.74
C PRO A 442 -20.90 7.59 -4.06
N SER A 443 -20.30 6.85 -3.13
CA SER A 443 -19.02 7.22 -2.49
C SER A 443 -17.86 7.27 -3.47
N ASP A 444 -17.82 6.34 -4.44
CA ASP A 444 -16.79 6.30 -5.47
C ASP A 444 -16.93 7.50 -6.41
N VAL A 445 -18.15 7.85 -6.81
CA VAL A 445 -18.43 9.05 -7.64
C VAL A 445 -17.97 10.31 -6.93
N SER A 446 -18.22 10.44 -5.62
CA SER A 446 -17.73 11.56 -4.82
C SER A 446 -16.21 11.59 -4.76
N LEU A 447 -15.56 10.44 -4.66
CA LEU A 447 -14.10 10.33 -4.66
C LEU A 447 -13.52 10.72 -6.03
N HIS A 448 -14.14 10.26 -7.13
CA HIS A 448 -13.75 10.63 -8.49
C HIS A 448 -13.81 12.15 -8.73
N ALA A 449 -14.77 12.82 -8.10
CA ALA A 449 -14.92 14.28 -8.23
C ALA A 449 -13.94 15.09 -7.35
N THR A 450 -13.52 14.57 -6.21
CA THR A 450 -12.79 15.35 -5.19
C THR A 450 -11.30 15.03 -5.09
N LEU A 451 -10.91 13.79 -5.33
CA LEU A 451 -9.52 13.36 -5.18
C LEU A 451 -8.57 13.94 -6.24
N PRO A 452 -8.96 14.06 -7.54
CA PRO A 452 -8.07 14.66 -8.54
C PRO A 452 -7.57 16.05 -8.15
N GLY A 453 -8.48 16.95 -7.79
CA GLY A 453 -8.13 18.31 -7.37
C GLY A 453 -7.24 18.36 -6.13
N PHE A 454 -7.42 17.43 -5.19
CA PHE A 454 -6.54 17.32 -4.02
C PHE A 454 -5.10 16.95 -4.41
N ILE A 455 -4.93 16.03 -5.35
CA ILE A 455 -3.63 15.55 -5.82
C ILE A 455 -2.93 16.63 -6.67
N THR A 456 -3.64 17.19 -7.65
CA THR A 456 -3.06 18.16 -8.60
C THR A 456 -2.68 19.48 -7.95
N GLN A 457 -3.45 19.96 -6.96
CA GLN A 457 -3.10 21.14 -6.15
C GLN A 457 -1.79 20.97 -5.37
N ARG A 458 -1.32 19.74 -5.20
CA ARG A 458 -0.06 19.41 -4.51
C ARG A 458 1.08 19.05 -5.44
N GLY A 459 0.89 19.18 -6.76
CA GLY A 459 1.89 18.86 -7.78
C GLY A 459 1.89 17.41 -8.23
N GLY A 460 0.81 16.65 -7.99
CA GLY A 460 0.64 15.29 -8.52
C GLY A 460 -0.17 15.26 -9.81
N VAL A 461 -0.24 14.09 -10.42
CA VAL A 461 -1.00 13.79 -11.64
C VAL A 461 -2.14 12.85 -11.30
N ALA A 462 -3.34 13.13 -11.78
CA ALA A 462 -4.51 12.27 -11.61
C ALA A 462 -4.96 11.69 -12.96
N LEU A 463 -5.18 10.38 -12.99
CA LEU A 463 -5.85 9.69 -14.09
C LEU A 463 -7.38 9.90 -13.98
N HIS A 464 -8.10 9.53 -15.03
CA HIS A 464 -9.55 9.55 -15.04
C HIS A 464 -10.10 8.13 -14.79
N PRO A 465 -11.32 7.98 -14.24
CA PRO A 465 -12.01 6.69 -14.23
C PRO A 465 -12.12 6.11 -15.63
N GLY A 466 -11.67 4.86 -15.82
CA GLY A 466 -11.63 4.20 -17.12
C GLY A 466 -10.30 4.34 -17.88
N ASP A 467 -9.34 5.12 -17.40
CA ASP A 467 -8.00 5.15 -17.99
C ASP A 467 -7.29 3.80 -17.86
N GLY A 468 -7.64 3.00 -16.85
CA GLY A 468 -7.14 1.65 -16.67
C GLY A 468 -6.40 1.41 -15.35
N VAL A 469 -5.71 0.27 -15.28
CA VAL A 469 -4.98 -0.18 -14.12
C VAL A 469 -3.80 0.74 -13.84
N ILE A 470 -3.63 1.13 -12.57
CA ILE A 470 -2.55 2.04 -12.15
C ILE A 470 -1.18 1.58 -12.64
N HIS A 471 -0.89 0.27 -12.58
CA HIS A 471 0.43 -0.26 -12.89
C HIS A 471 0.80 -0.11 -14.36
N THR A 472 -0.18 -0.22 -15.26
CA THR A 472 0.02 0.04 -16.69
C THR A 472 0.48 1.48 -16.94
N TRP A 473 0.01 2.45 -16.16
CA TRP A 473 0.40 3.84 -16.26
C TRP A 473 1.67 4.16 -15.46
N LEU A 474 1.72 3.68 -14.21
CA LEU A 474 2.80 4.01 -13.27
C LEU A 474 4.15 3.45 -13.73
N ASN A 475 4.17 2.22 -14.29
CA ASN A 475 5.37 1.63 -14.86
C ASN A 475 5.89 2.44 -16.06
N ARG A 476 4.98 3.04 -16.84
CA ARG A 476 5.36 3.94 -17.94
C ARG A 476 5.92 5.26 -17.46
N MET A 477 5.72 5.62 -16.19
CA MET A 477 6.29 6.82 -15.57
C MET A 477 7.58 6.53 -14.79
N GLY A 478 8.02 5.28 -14.72
CA GLY A 478 9.25 4.88 -14.04
C GLY A 478 10.51 5.38 -14.73
N LEU A 479 11.61 5.44 -13.99
CA LEU A 479 12.94 5.72 -14.50
C LEU A 479 13.86 4.53 -14.14
N PRO A 480 14.80 4.16 -15.05
CA PRO A 480 15.73 3.05 -14.77
C PRO A 480 16.56 3.27 -13.51
N ASP A 481 16.80 2.18 -12.79
CA ASP A 481 17.61 2.13 -11.57
C ASP A 481 17.19 3.13 -10.49
N THR A 482 15.90 3.49 -10.45
CA THR A 482 15.34 4.35 -9.42
C THR A 482 14.38 3.58 -8.50
N LEU A 483 14.03 4.21 -7.39
CA LEU A 483 13.17 3.62 -6.38
C LEU A 483 11.80 4.30 -6.36
N GLY A 484 10.75 3.49 -6.21
CA GLY A 484 9.39 3.96 -6.04
C GLY A 484 8.62 3.23 -4.94
N THR A 485 7.38 3.69 -4.71
CA THR A 485 6.42 3.09 -3.80
C THR A 485 4.99 3.30 -4.30
N GLY A 486 4.06 2.60 -3.71
CA GLY A 486 2.64 2.79 -3.99
C GLY A 486 1.73 2.02 -3.06
N GLY A 487 0.47 2.43 -3.04
CA GLY A 487 -0.57 1.89 -2.16
C GLY A 487 -1.18 0.56 -2.62
N ASP A 488 -0.64 -0.06 -3.65
CA ASP A 488 -1.03 -1.39 -4.10
C ASP A 488 0.15 -2.36 -3.98
N SER A 489 -0.09 -3.60 -3.54
CA SER A 489 0.94 -4.64 -3.40
C SER A 489 1.61 -5.01 -4.72
N HIS A 490 0.93 -4.76 -5.85
CA HIS A 490 1.44 -4.96 -7.20
C HIS A 490 2.22 -3.74 -7.76
N THR A 491 2.57 -2.77 -6.93
CA THR A 491 3.53 -1.73 -7.28
C THR A 491 4.92 -2.35 -7.36
N ARG A 492 5.28 -2.89 -8.54
CA ARG A 492 6.48 -3.68 -8.80
C ARG A 492 7.15 -3.19 -10.08
N PHE A 493 8.04 -2.20 -9.96
CA PHE A 493 8.64 -1.54 -11.12
C PHE A 493 9.66 -2.43 -11.81
N PRO A 494 9.47 -2.76 -13.10
CA PRO A 494 10.46 -3.54 -13.84
C PRO A 494 11.69 -2.73 -14.27
N LEU A 495 11.59 -1.39 -14.29
CA LEU A 495 12.70 -0.49 -14.66
C LEU A 495 13.71 -0.21 -13.52
N GLY A 496 13.31 -0.46 -12.29
CA GLY A 496 14.10 -0.20 -11.10
C GLY A 496 13.63 -1.08 -9.96
N ILE A 497 13.36 -0.50 -8.81
CA ILE A 497 12.80 -1.21 -7.66
C ILE A 497 11.67 -0.41 -7.04
N SER A 498 10.68 -1.10 -6.48
CA SER A 498 9.63 -0.46 -5.69
C SER A 498 9.26 -1.31 -4.49
N PHE A 499 8.99 -0.63 -3.38
CA PHE A 499 8.53 -1.22 -2.15
C PHE A 499 7.08 -0.78 -1.91
N PRO A 500 6.10 -1.66 -2.16
CA PRO A 500 4.69 -1.36 -1.87
C PRO A 500 4.50 -1.05 -0.39
N ALA A 501 3.59 -0.15 -0.10
CA ALA A 501 3.37 0.33 1.25
C ALA A 501 1.90 0.62 1.56
N GLY A 502 1.55 0.71 2.84
CA GLY A 502 0.26 1.22 3.28
C GLY A 502 0.11 2.73 3.01
N SER A 503 -1.12 3.22 3.05
CA SER A 503 -1.45 4.63 2.73
C SER A 503 -0.65 5.66 3.54
N GLY A 504 -0.30 5.37 4.79
CA GLY A 504 0.52 6.25 5.63
C GLY A 504 1.93 6.46 5.09
N LEU A 505 2.60 5.37 4.72
CA LEU A 505 3.96 5.46 4.16
C LEU A 505 3.94 5.99 2.72
N VAL A 506 2.90 5.71 1.94
CA VAL A 506 2.69 6.31 0.61
C VAL A 506 2.53 7.83 0.73
N ALA A 507 1.72 8.29 1.68
CA ALA A 507 1.57 9.72 1.97
C ALA A 507 2.90 10.34 2.43
N PHE A 508 3.62 9.66 3.33
CA PHE A 508 4.93 10.11 3.78
C PHE A 508 5.92 10.25 2.61
N ALA A 509 5.99 9.23 1.75
CA ALA A 509 6.86 9.26 0.57
C ALA A 509 6.48 10.37 -0.42
N ALA A 510 5.19 10.60 -0.65
CA ALA A 510 4.73 11.69 -1.49
C ALA A 510 5.13 13.07 -0.92
N VAL A 511 4.96 13.24 0.41
CA VAL A 511 5.23 14.51 1.10
C VAL A 511 6.73 14.80 1.24
N THR A 512 7.55 13.79 1.50
CA THR A 512 8.98 13.97 1.84
C THR A 512 9.95 13.60 0.71
N GLY A 513 9.49 12.90 -0.30
CA GLY A 513 10.33 12.36 -1.37
C GLY A 513 11.30 11.25 -0.92
N THR A 514 11.08 10.65 0.26
CA THR A 514 11.89 9.56 0.81
C THR A 514 11.01 8.51 1.46
N MET A 515 11.56 7.33 1.73
CA MET A 515 10.89 6.32 2.56
C MET A 515 11.89 5.61 3.49
N PRO A 516 11.48 5.23 4.72
CA PRO A 516 12.30 4.42 5.58
C PRO A 516 12.38 2.98 5.06
N LEU A 517 13.55 2.41 5.09
CA LEU A 517 13.79 1.04 4.67
C LEU A 517 14.85 0.37 5.55
N ASN A 518 14.53 -0.80 6.09
CA ASN A 518 15.54 -1.75 6.54
C ASN A 518 15.85 -2.65 5.35
N MET A 519 17.05 -2.54 4.79
CA MET A 519 17.41 -3.22 3.55
C MET A 519 17.20 -4.73 3.66
N PRO A 520 16.31 -5.33 2.84
CA PRO A 520 16.09 -6.78 2.87
C PRO A 520 17.25 -7.56 2.22
N GLU A 521 17.35 -8.84 2.54
CA GLU A 521 18.13 -9.79 1.75
C GLU A 521 17.50 -10.00 0.38
N SER A 522 18.27 -10.52 -0.59
CA SER A 522 17.78 -10.89 -1.91
C SER A 522 17.78 -12.41 -2.11
N VAL A 523 16.76 -12.91 -2.82
CA VAL A 523 16.70 -14.25 -3.41
C VAL A 523 16.83 -14.10 -4.91
N LEU A 524 17.76 -14.83 -5.53
CA LEU A 524 17.97 -14.82 -6.97
C LEU A 524 17.20 -15.97 -7.65
N VAL A 525 16.40 -15.63 -8.64
CA VAL A 525 15.86 -16.59 -9.63
C VAL A 525 16.60 -16.39 -10.94
N ARG A 526 17.24 -17.44 -11.42
CA ARG A 526 17.98 -17.43 -12.68
C ARG A 526 17.36 -18.38 -13.68
N PHE A 527 16.83 -17.83 -14.76
CA PHE A 527 16.37 -18.60 -15.90
C PHE A 527 17.52 -18.96 -16.83
N LYS A 528 17.49 -20.16 -17.40
CA LYS A 528 18.44 -20.67 -18.37
C LYS A 528 17.71 -21.40 -19.49
N GLY A 529 18.37 -21.55 -20.63
CA GLY A 529 17.81 -22.28 -21.77
C GLY A 529 16.80 -21.45 -22.59
N GLU A 530 16.12 -22.12 -23.50
CA GLU A 530 15.11 -21.53 -24.38
C GLU A 530 13.73 -22.12 -24.09
N MET A 531 12.69 -21.27 -24.19
CA MET A 531 11.30 -21.69 -23.96
C MET A 531 10.83 -22.66 -25.05
N ASN A 532 10.15 -23.73 -24.63
CA ASN A 532 9.47 -24.63 -25.55
C ASN A 532 8.28 -23.96 -26.24
N PRO A 533 7.91 -24.36 -27.47
CA PRO A 533 6.68 -23.90 -28.11
C PRO A 533 5.46 -24.13 -27.19
N GLY A 534 4.54 -23.18 -27.17
CA GLY A 534 3.32 -23.26 -26.35
C GLY A 534 3.52 -22.89 -24.88
N ILE A 535 4.75 -22.70 -24.41
CA ILE A 535 5.05 -22.19 -23.08
C ILE A 535 5.06 -20.67 -23.14
N THR A 536 4.43 -20.06 -22.15
CA THR A 536 4.26 -18.61 -22.04
C THR A 536 5.04 -18.03 -20.88
N LEU A 537 5.16 -16.71 -20.80
CA LEU A 537 5.80 -16.05 -19.67
C LEU A 537 5.05 -16.31 -18.35
N ARG A 538 3.72 -16.48 -18.42
CA ARG A 538 2.91 -16.83 -17.24
C ARG A 538 3.32 -18.19 -16.66
N ASP A 539 3.74 -19.12 -17.47
CA ASP A 539 4.25 -20.42 -17.00
C ASP A 539 5.58 -20.24 -16.26
N LEU A 540 6.44 -19.30 -16.70
CA LEU A 540 7.67 -18.94 -15.99
C LEU A 540 7.35 -18.27 -14.66
N VAL A 541 6.34 -17.42 -14.58
CA VAL A 541 5.84 -16.83 -13.32
C VAL A 541 5.48 -17.93 -12.34
N ASN A 542 4.72 -18.93 -12.76
CA ASN A 542 4.29 -20.04 -11.92
C ASN A 542 5.42 -21.08 -11.68
N ALA A 543 6.43 -21.14 -12.54
CA ALA A 543 7.61 -21.96 -12.33
C ALA A 543 8.42 -21.51 -11.11
N ILE A 544 8.45 -20.23 -10.79
CA ILE A 544 9.19 -19.72 -9.61
C ILE A 544 8.74 -20.43 -8.32
N PRO A 545 7.46 -20.39 -7.90
CA PRO A 545 7.01 -21.14 -6.74
C PRO A 545 7.11 -22.66 -6.92
N TYR A 546 6.87 -23.18 -8.12
CA TYR A 546 6.95 -24.61 -8.40
C TYR A 546 8.35 -25.21 -8.11
N TYR A 547 9.39 -24.53 -8.59
CA TYR A 547 10.77 -24.95 -8.32
C TYR A 547 11.21 -24.65 -6.87
N ALA A 548 10.69 -23.58 -6.27
CA ALA A 548 10.92 -23.30 -4.85
C ALA A 548 10.35 -24.42 -3.95
N ILE A 549 9.15 -24.94 -4.26
CA ILE A 549 8.52 -26.05 -3.55
C ILE A 549 9.36 -27.32 -3.73
N LYS A 550 9.77 -27.65 -4.96
CA LYS A 550 10.62 -28.82 -5.24
C LYS A 550 11.96 -28.79 -4.49
N LYS A 551 12.46 -27.59 -4.21
CA LYS A 551 13.71 -27.39 -3.44
C LYS A 551 13.49 -27.30 -1.93
N GLY A 552 12.24 -27.42 -1.43
CA GLY A 552 11.91 -27.28 -0.01
C GLY A 552 12.03 -25.85 0.53
N LEU A 553 12.04 -24.84 -0.34
CA LEU A 553 12.19 -23.42 -0.02
C LEU A 553 10.83 -22.71 0.14
N LEU A 554 9.74 -23.36 -0.25
CA LEU A 554 8.37 -22.88 -0.14
C LEU A 554 7.45 -24.05 0.23
N THR A 555 6.49 -23.84 1.13
CA THR A 555 5.44 -24.83 1.43
C THR A 555 4.07 -24.25 1.11
N VAL A 556 3.12 -25.09 0.72
CA VAL A 556 1.72 -24.70 0.53
C VAL A 556 1.02 -24.62 1.90
N GLU A 557 1.34 -25.55 2.80
CA GLU A 557 0.76 -25.56 4.15
C GLU A 557 1.05 -24.27 4.90
N LYS A 558 0.05 -23.73 5.60
CA LYS A 558 0.15 -22.46 6.34
C LYS A 558 0.74 -22.65 7.72
N LYS A 559 0.47 -23.76 8.38
CA LYS A 559 1.07 -24.09 9.68
C LYS A 559 2.53 -24.47 9.50
N GLY A 560 3.42 -23.74 10.16
CA GLY A 560 4.87 -23.91 9.97
C GLY A 560 5.37 -23.54 8.57
N LYS A 561 4.71 -22.56 7.91
CA LYS A 561 5.02 -22.14 6.55
C LYS A 561 6.48 -21.79 6.36
N ILE A 562 7.10 -22.43 5.38
CA ILE A 562 8.40 -22.03 4.83
C ILE A 562 8.12 -21.16 3.60
N ASN A 563 8.73 -20.00 3.52
CA ASN A 563 8.68 -19.12 2.36
C ASN A 563 9.98 -18.32 2.26
N VAL A 564 10.86 -18.76 1.38
CA VAL A 564 12.17 -18.13 1.16
C VAL A 564 12.05 -16.68 0.67
N PHE A 565 10.95 -16.32 0.03
CA PHE A 565 10.73 -14.99 -0.53
C PHE A 565 10.19 -13.99 0.50
N ASN A 566 9.61 -14.48 1.61
CA ASN A 566 8.95 -13.63 2.59
C ASN A 566 9.90 -12.57 3.15
N GLY A 567 9.57 -11.31 2.97
CA GLY A 567 10.37 -10.17 3.42
C GLY A 567 11.66 -9.93 2.65
N ARG A 568 11.96 -10.72 1.62
CA ARG A 568 13.16 -10.59 0.79
C ARG A 568 12.85 -9.94 -0.56
N ILE A 569 13.87 -9.43 -1.21
CA ILE A 569 13.77 -8.92 -2.58
C ILE A 569 13.94 -10.10 -3.53
N LEU A 570 13.01 -10.25 -4.46
CA LEU A 570 13.14 -11.21 -5.55
C LEU A 570 13.92 -10.55 -6.69
N GLU A 571 15.12 -11.03 -6.98
CA GLU A 571 15.91 -10.62 -8.14
C GLU A 571 15.80 -11.69 -9.24
N ILE A 572 15.46 -11.29 -10.46
CA ILE A 572 15.24 -12.17 -11.61
C ILE A 572 16.25 -11.84 -12.70
N GLU A 573 16.93 -12.85 -13.23
CA GLU A 573 17.84 -12.73 -14.35
C GLU A 573 17.75 -13.91 -15.33
N GLY A 574 18.41 -13.77 -16.47
CA GLY A 574 18.50 -14.83 -17.51
C GLY A 574 17.52 -14.63 -18.66
N LEU A 575 16.76 -13.55 -18.66
CA LEU A 575 15.83 -13.14 -19.73
C LEU A 575 16.11 -11.68 -20.14
N PRO A 576 17.32 -11.36 -20.62
CA PRO A 576 17.79 -9.96 -20.71
C PRO A 576 17.07 -9.13 -21.77
N ASP A 577 16.46 -9.76 -22.79
CA ASP A 577 15.90 -9.11 -23.96
C ASP A 577 14.36 -9.11 -24.02
N ILE A 578 13.70 -9.60 -22.94
CA ILE A 578 12.24 -9.52 -22.86
C ILE A 578 11.79 -8.05 -22.80
N LYS A 579 10.59 -7.80 -23.29
CA LYS A 579 9.99 -6.45 -23.28
C LYS A 579 9.60 -6.03 -21.85
N MET A 580 9.46 -4.73 -21.62
CA MET A 580 9.14 -4.19 -20.30
C MET A 580 7.80 -4.69 -19.77
N GLU A 581 6.81 -4.89 -20.62
CA GLU A 581 5.51 -5.45 -20.25
C GLU A 581 5.63 -6.90 -19.77
N GLN A 582 6.56 -7.68 -20.35
CA GLN A 582 6.89 -9.04 -19.92
C GLN A 582 7.66 -9.04 -18.60
N ALA A 583 8.63 -8.13 -18.46
CA ALA A 583 9.36 -7.95 -17.21
C ALA A 583 8.41 -7.55 -16.06
N PHE A 584 7.39 -6.73 -16.34
CA PHE A 584 6.37 -6.40 -15.35
C PHE A 584 5.55 -7.63 -14.94
N GLU A 585 5.18 -8.50 -15.86
CA GLU A 585 4.46 -9.74 -15.53
C GLU A 585 5.24 -10.59 -14.52
N LEU A 586 6.57 -10.72 -14.70
CA LEU A 586 7.45 -11.41 -13.74
C LEU A 586 7.54 -10.68 -12.40
N SER A 587 7.72 -9.37 -12.41
CA SER A 587 7.90 -8.58 -11.18
C SER A 587 6.61 -8.49 -10.38
N ASP A 588 5.45 -8.34 -11.04
CA ASP A 588 4.15 -8.19 -10.42
C ASP A 588 3.78 -9.39 -9.54
N ALA A 589 3.99 -10.60 -10.05
CA ALA A 589 3.70 -11.85 -9.34
C ALA A 589 4.51 -12.03 -8.04
N SER A 590 5.60 -11.30 -7.85
CA SER A 590 6.37 -11.33 -6.60
C SER A 590 5.54 -10.89 -5.37
N ALA A 591 4.46 -10.15 -5.60
CA ALA A 591 3.51 -9.76 -4.56
C ALA A 591 2.86 -10.98 -3.89
N GLU A 592 2.59 -12.03 -4.66
CA GLU A 592 1.95 -13.26 -4.16
C GLU A 592 2.92 -14.16 -3.39
N ARG A 593 4.22 -13.91 -3.51
CA ARG A 593 5.28 -14.59 -2.75
C ARG A 593 5.57 -13.89 -1.41
N SER A 594 4.86 -12.84 -1.04
CA SER A 594 5.16 -11.97 0.10
C SER A 594 6.58 -11.38 0.03
N ALA A 595 7.11 -11.21 -1.18
CA ALA A 595 8.38 -10.54 -1.37
C ALA A 595 8.26 -9.04 -1.03
N ALA A 596 9.31 -8.46 -0.44
CA ALA A 596 9.35 -7.03 -0.11
C ALA A 596 9.38 -6.17 -1.37
N ALA A 597 10.11 -6.61 -2.39
CA ALA A 597 10.28 -5.95 -3.68
C ALA A 597 10.66 -6.96 -4.76
N CYS A 598 10.75 -6.50 -6.00
CA CYS A 598 11.29 -7.29 -7.10
C CYS A 598 12.17 -6.42 -8.00
N VAL A 599 13.20 -7.03 -8.57
CA VAL A 599 14.08 -6.44 -9.60
C VAL A 599 14.20 -7.43 -10.75
N VAL A 600 14.10 -6.96 -11.99
CA VAL A 600 14.33 -7.77 -13.19
C VAL A 600 15.52 -7.19 -13.94
N ARG A 601 16.57 -8.00 -14.13
CA ARG A 601 17.76 -7.60 -14.87
C ARG A 601 17.52 -7.68 -16.37
N LEU A 602 17.58 -6.55 -17.04
CA LEU A 602 17.37 -6.42 -18.49
C LEU A 602 18.54 -5.70 -19.16
N ASN A 603 18.65 -5.87 -20.48
CA ASN A 603 19.52 -5.07 -21.34
C ASN A 603 18.98 -3.64 -21.51
N LYS A 604 19.80 -2.74 -22.09
CA LYS A 604 19.43 -1.33 -22.31
C LYS A 604 18.37 -1.16 -23.40
N GLU A 605 18.40 -1.99 -24.41
CA GLU A 605 17.59 -1.86 -25.62
C GLU A 605 16.07 -1.90 -25.31
N PRO A 606 15.55 -2.86 -24.57
CA PRO A 606 14.15 -2.87 -24.16
C PRO A 606 13.76 -1.60 -23.36
N MET A 607 14.65 -1.13 -22.49
CA MET A 607 14.40 0.06 -21.68
C MET A 607 14.36 1.35 -22.54
N ILE A 608 15.30 1.50 -23.48
CA ILE A 608 15.34 2.65 -24.41
C ILE A 608 14.07 2.69 -25.27
N GLU A 609 13.67 1.54 -25.82
CA GLU A 609 12.44 1.43 -26.62
C GLU A 609 11.22 1.86 -25.80
N TYR A 610 11.10 1.35 -24.58
CA TYR A 610 10.00 1.65 -23.69
C TYR A 610 9.95 3.12 -23.26
N LEU A 611 11.10 3.72 -22.90
CA LEU A 611 11.15 5.12 -22.51
C LEU A 611 10.82 6.06 -23.67
N LYS A 612 11.30 5.78 -24.91
CA LYS A 612 10.90 6.54 -26.10
C LYS A 612 9.38 6.49 -26.33
N SER A 613 8.78 5.32 -26.15
CA SER A 613 7.32 5.16 -26.20
C SER A 613 6.63 5.99 -25.12
N ASN A 614 7.17 6.01 -23.89
CA ASN A 614 6.57 6.71 -22.76
C ASN A 614 6.73 8.24 -22.87
N ILE A 615 7.81 8.73 -23.45
CA ILE A 615 7.97 10.16 -23.78
C ILE A 615 6.82 10.61 -24.69
N LYS A 616 6.51 9.83 -25.74
CA LYS A 616 5.37 10.12 -26.62
C LYS A 616 4.04 10.09 -25.85
N LEU A 617 3.86 9.14 -24.95
CA LEU A 617 2.66 9.07 -24.10
C LEU A 617 2.51 10.32 -23.24
N ILE A 618 3.59 10.78 -22.59
CA ILE A 618 3.55 11.98 -21.74
C ILE A 618 3.22 13.23 -22.56
N ASP A 619 3.78 13.36 -23.78
CA ASP A 619 3.44 14.46 -24.67
C ASP A 619 1.94 14.48 -25.01
N GLU A 620 1.33 13.31 -25.26
CA GLU A 620 -0.12 13.21 -25.50
C GLU A 620 -0.93 13.49 -24.22
N MET A 621 -0.47 13.07 -23.02
CA MET A 621 -1.10 13.44 -21.74
C MET A 621 -1.15 14.96 -21.54
N ILE A 622 -0.07 15.67 -21.89
CA ILE A 622 -0.01 17.14 -21.80
C ILE A 622 -1.03 17.78 -22.75
N VAL A 623 -1.14 17.27 -23.98
CA VAL A 623 -2.09 17.76 -25.00
C VAL A 623 -3.54 17.46 -24.62
N SER A 624 -3.79 16.26 -24.10
CA SER A 624 -5.14 15.78 -23.71
C SER A 624 -5.66 16.39 -22.41
N GLY A 625 -4.89 17.27 -21.75
CA GLY A 625 -5.37 18.06 -20.62
C GLY A 625 -5.27 17.37 -19.27
N TYR A 626 -4.42 16.34 -19.11
CA TYR A 626 -4.05 15.85 -17.79
C TYR A 626 -3.43 16.99 -16.99
N GLU A 627 -3.83 17.14 -15.76
CA GLU A 627 -3.38 18.23 -14.90
C GLU A 627 -1.94 18.02 -14.43
N ASP A 628 -1.35 19.12 -13.93
CA ASP A 628 0.06 19.25 -13.59
C ASP A 628 1.03 18.98 -14.77
N LYS A 629 0.87 19.80 -15.79
CA LYS A 629 1.75 19.80 -16.98
C LYS A 629 3.22 19.99 -16.62
N GLU A 630 3.53 20.68 -15.55
CA GLU A 630 4.91 20.93 -15.11
C GLU A 630 5.57 19.63 -14.61
N THR A 631 4.86 18.85 -13.81
CA THR A 631 5.33 17.54 -13.35
C THR A 631 5.50 16.57 -14.51
N LEU A 632 4.54 16.54 -15.44
CA LEU A 632 4.63 15.71 -16.65
C LEU A 632 5.85 16.09 -17.52
N LYS A 633 6.10 17.39 -17.75
CA LYS A 633 7.27 17.86 -18.51
C LYS A 633 8.58 17.44 -17.82
N LYS A 634 8.72 17.66 -16.53
CA LYS A 634 9.91 17.24 -15.77
C LYS A 634 10.17 15.75 -15.89
N ARG A 635 9.11 14.94 -15.83
CA ARG A 635 9.22 13.48 -15.98
C ARG A 635 9.65 13.09 -17.38
N ARG A 636 9.06 13.68 -18.42
CA ARG A 636 9.45 13.49 -19.82
C ARG A 636 10.93 13.85 -20.05
N ASP A 637 11.35 15.00 -19.55
CA ASP A 637 12.72 15.50 -19.72
C ASP A 637 13.74 14.59 -19.00
N ALA A 638 13.37 14.04 -17.82
CA ALA A 638 14.19 13.05 -17.12
C ALA A 638 14.33 11.73 -17.91
N MET A 639 13.26 11.26 -18.56
CA MET A 639 13.32 10.11 -19.45
C MET A 639 14.20 10.37 -20.66
N GLN A 640 14.06 11.54 -21.29
CA GLN A 640 14.89 11.92 -22.45
C GLN A 640 16.38 11.99 -22.06
N ALA A 641 16.70 12.61 -20.94
CA ALA A 641 18.08 12.69 -20.43
C ALA A 641 18.70 11.31 -20.23
N TRP A 642 17.92 10.34 -19.73
CA TRP A 642 18.40 8.96 -19.59
C TRP A 642 18.58 8.27 -20.94
N VAL A 643 17.63 8.44 -21.89
CA VAL A 643 17.72 7.90 -23.25
C VAL A 643 18.94 8.43 -24.00
N ASP A 644 19.29 9.71 -23.78
CA ASP A 644 20.45 10.34 -24.41
C ASP A 644 21.80 9.82 -23.86
N ASN A 645 21.82 9.34 -22.62
CA ASN A 645 22.98 8.75 -21.97
C ASN A 645 22.61 7.53 -21.11
N PRO A 646 22.25 6.39 -21.72
CA PRO A 646 21.75 5.23 -21.00
C PRO A 646 22.85 4.52 -20.22
N VAL A 647 22.69 4.51 -18.90
CA VAL A 647 23.55 3.78 -17.96
C VAL A 647 22.68 2.88 -17.08
N LEU A 648 23.08 1.61 -16.93
CA LEU A 648 22.43 0.67 -16.03
C LEU A 648 23.41 0.22 -14.95
N LEU A 649 22.87 0.00 -13.76
CA LEU A 649 23.56 -0.66 -12.68
C LEU A 649 23.64 -2.16 -12.94
N GLU A 650 24.75 -2.78 -12.53
CA GLU A 650 24.96 -4.23 -12.66
C GLU A 650 25.33 -4.81 -11.29
N PRO A 651 24.90 -6.04 -10.96
CA PRO A 651 25.34 -6.70 -9.74
C PRO A 651 26.83 -6.98 -9.80
N ASP A 652 27.50 -6.99 -8.66
CA ASP A 652 28.89 -7.44 -8.58
C ASP A 652 28.97 -8.95 -8.78
N SER A 653 30.05 -9.44 -9.41
CA SER A 653 30.25 -10.86 -9.70
C SER A 653 30.31 -11.76 -8.45
N ASN A 654 30.64 -11.17 -7.31
CA ASN A 654 30.71 -11.81 -6.01
C ASN A 654 29.56 -11.43 -5.08
N ALA A 655 28.47 -10.88 -5.61
CA ALA A 655 27.24 -10.60 -4.86
C ALA A 655 26.69 -11.87 -4.20
N GLN A 656 26.14 -11.73 -3.00
CA GLN A 656 25.57 -12.83 -2.23
C GLN A 656 24.07 -12.72 -2.10
N TYR A 657 23.42 -13.87 -2.21
CA TYR A 657 21.98 -14.03 -2.12
C TYR A 657 21.63 -15.00 -0.98
N ALA A 658 20.50 -14.78 -0.32
CA ALA A 658 19.97 -15.68 0.70
C ALA A 658 19.65 -17.08 0.13
N ALA A 659 19.24 -17.14 -1.13
CA ALA A 659 19.07 -18.36 -1.89
C ALA A 659 19.20 -18.08 -3.40
N VAL A 660 19.53 -19.11 -4.17
CA VAL A 660 19.56 -19.07 -5.63
C VAL A 660 18.70 -20.22 -6.17
N ILE A 661 17.71 -19.88 -6.99
CA ILE A 661 16.82 -20.82 -7.66
C ILE A 661 17.11 -20.76 -9.15
N GLU A 662 17.78 -21.77 -9.67
CA GLU A 662 18.00 -21.92 -11.11
C GLU A 662 16.86 -22.72 -11.72
N ILE A 663 16.33 -22.24 -12.83
CA ILE A 663 15.22 -22.82 -13.58
C ILE A 663 15.66 -22.95 -15.04
N ASP A 664 15.78 -24.18 -15.52
CA ASP A 664 15.96 -24.44 -16.94
C ASP A 664 14.57 -24.42 -17.63
N VAL A 665 14.35 -23.40 -18.43
CA VAL A 665 13.04 -23.21 -19.09
C VAL A 665 12.78 -24.31 -20.14
N ALA A 666 13.80 -25.00 -20.63
CA ALA A 666 13.65 -26.11 -21.52
C ALA A 666 13.03 -27.35 -20.85
N GLU A 667 13.08 -27.45 -19.52
CA GLU A 667 12.40 -28.51 -18.77
C GLU A 667 10.90 -28.27 -18.62
N ILE A 668 10.41 -27.04 -18.89
CA ILE A 668 8.99 -26.70 -18.83
C ILE A 668 8.36 -27.09 -20.18
N THR A 669 7.67 -28.21 -20.21
CA THR A 669 7.09 -28.79 -21.45
C THR A 669 5.57 -28.72 -21.50
N GLU A 670 4.93 -28.10 -20.52
CA GLU A 670 3.49 -27.91 -20.43
C GLU A 670 3.18 -26.75 -19.49
N PRO A 671 1.99 -26.12 -19.58
CA PRO A 671 1.59 -25.03 -18.71
C PRO A 671 1.65 -25.39 -17.21
N ILE A 672 2.02 -24.40 -16.40
CA ILE A 672 2.00 -24.45 -14.94
C ILE A 672 0.92 -23.49 -14.42
N LEU A 673 0.00 -23.98 -13.60
CA LEU A 673 -1.13 -23.23 -13.07
C LEU A 673 -0.96 -23.02 -11.56
N ALA A 674 -1.49 -21.91 -11.05
CA ALA A 674 -1.82 -21.83 -9.64
C ALA A 674 -3.22 -22.46 -9.41
N CYS A 675 -3.29 -23.39 -8.49
CA CYS A 675 -4.50 -24.15 -8.18
C CYS A 675 -5.48 -23.36 -7.29
N PRO A 676 -6.74 -23.81 -7.19
CA PRO A 676 -7.77 -23.03 -6.50
C PRO A 676 -7.39 -22.59 -5.10
N ASN A 677 -7.51 -21.33 -4.95
CA ASN A 677 -7.55 -20.43 -3.81
C ASN A 677 -6.23 -20.27 -3.05
N ASP A 678 -5.11 -20.72 -3.66
CA ASP A 678 -3.78 -20.43 -3.13
C ASP A 678 -2.79 -20.18 -4.27
N PRO A 679 -2.17 -18.99 -4.39
CA PRO A 679 -1.21 -18.69 -5.43
C PRO A 679 0.12 -19.43 -5.27
N ASP A 680 0.39 -20.05 -4.11
CA ASP A 680 1.54 -20.93 -3.88
C ASP A 680 1.27 -22.41 -4.23
N ASP A 681 0.00 -22.84 -4.31
CA ASP A 681 -0.35 -24.20 -4.76
C ASP A 681 -0.30 -24.27 -6.29
N VAL A 682 0.88 -24.55 -6.81
CA VAL A 682 1.14 -24.61 -8.25
C VAL A 682 1.36 -26.05 -8.74
N ALA A 683 0.85 -26.34 -9.93
CA ALA A 683 0.95 -27.67 -10.55
C ALA A 683 1.03 -27.55 -12.06
N THR A 684 1.64 -28.54 -12.71
CA THR A 684 1.58 -28.67 -14.16
C THR A 684 0.17 -29.07 -14.61
N LEU A 685 -0.13 -28.85 -15.86
CA LEU A 685 -1.42 -29.21 -16.46
C LEU A 685 -1.74 -30.71 -16.26
N SER A 686 -0.76 -31.56 -16.45
CA SER A 686 -0.89 -33.01 -16.24
C SER A 686 -1.13 -33.36 -14.76
N GLU A 687 -0.47 -32.67 -13.82
CA GLU A 687 -0.67 -32.87 -12.38
C GLU A 687 -2.07 -32.41 -11.93
N VAL A 688 -2.60 -31.32 -12.52
CA VAL A 688 -3.99 -30.90 -12.28
C VAL A 688 -4.98 -31.96 -12.73
N LEU A 689 -4.79 -32.49 -13.92
CA LEU A 689 -5.69 -33.51 -14.48
C LEU A 689 -5.60 -34.88 -13.78
N ALA A 690 -4.47 -35.17 -13.13
CA ALA A 690 -4.30 -36.37 -12.34
C ALA A 690 -4.94 -36.28 -10.92
N ASP A 691 -5.44 -35.08 -10.51
CA ASP A 691 -6.08 -34.95 -9.20
C ASP A 691 -7.42 -35.66 -9.12
N THR A 692 -7.53 -36.64 -8.25
CA THR A 692 -8.76 -37.38 -7.93
C THR A 692 -9.43 -36.96 -6.63
N THR A 693 -8.87 -35.98 -5.92
CA THR A 693 -9.36 -35.56 -4.60
C THR A 693 -10.54 -34.59 -4.68
N GLY A 694 -10.78 -34.01 -5.87
CA GLY A 694 -11.76 -32.97 -6.12
C GLY A 694 -11.34 -31.57 -5.63
N LYS A 695 -10.10 -31.42 -5.16
CA LYS A 695 -9.53 -30.10 -4.82
C LYS A 695 -9.26 -29.27 -6.06
N ARG A 696 -8.97 -29.93 -7.20
CA ARG A 696 -8.65 -29.35 -8.50
C ARG A 696 -9.72 -29.72 -9.52
N PRO A 697 -10.90 -29.09 -9.49
CA PRO A 697 -12.01 -29.43 -10.41
C PRO A 697 -11.63 -29.15 -11.85
N HIS A 698 -11.98 -30.05 -12.78
CA HIS A 698 -11.60 -29.93 -14.19
C HIS A 698 -12.59 -29.09 -15.00
N ALA A 699 -13.88 -29.12 -14.66
CA ALA A 699 -14.89 -28.27 -15.33
C ALA A 699 -14.65 -26.80 -15.00
N ILE A 700 -14.81 -25.93 -15.98
CA ILE A 700 -14.65 -24.47 -15.86
C ILE A 700 -15.98 -23.80 -16.20
N ASP A 701 -16.53 -23.08 -15.23
CA ASP A 701 -17.78 -22.33 -15.38
C ASP A 701 -17.59 -20.94 -15.98
N GLU A 702 -16.53 -20.25 -15.55
CA GLU A 702 -16.24 -18.87 -15.98
C GLU A 702 -14.75 -18.70 -16.29
N VAL A 703 -14.46 -17.83 -17.27
CA VAL A 703 -13.09 -17.45 -17.64
C VAL A 703 -12.97 -15.94 -17.60
N PHE A 704 -11.93 -15.44 -16.93
CA PHE A 704 -11.60 -14.03 -16.85
C PHE A 704 -10.24 -13.74 -17.48
N ILE A 705 -10.24 -12.92 -18.54
CA ILE A 705 -9.04 -12.39 -19.19
C ILE A 705 -8.93 -10.91 -18.85
N GLY A 706 -7.95 -10.57 -18.00
CA GLY A 706 -7.73 -9.22 -17.51
C GLY A 706 -6.80 -9.22 -16.29
N SER A 707 -6.46 -8.11 -15.77
CA SER A 707 -5.68 -7.79 -14.55
C SER A 707 -4.46 -6.91 -14.84
N CYS A 708 -3.76 -6.50 -13.77
CA CYS A 708 -2.52 -5.73 -13.88
C CYS A 708 -1.39 -6.48 -14.60
N MET A 709 -1.34 -7.80 -14.51
CA MET A 709 -0.34 -8.63 -15.21
C MET A 709 -0.59 -8.79 -16.70
N THR A 710 -1.76 -8.39 -17.21
CA THR A 710 -2.07 -8.53 -18.62
C THR A 710 -1.56 -7.35 -19.45
N ASN A 711 -1.29 -7.60 -20.71
CA ASN A 711 -0.90 -6.63 -21.73
C ASN A 711 -1.59 -7.00 -23.05
N ILE A 712 -1.49 -6.15 -24.05
CA ILE A 712 -2.18 -6.33 -25.33
C ILE A 712 -1.90 -7.69 -25.98
N GLY A 713 -0.70 -8.27 -25.79
CA GLY A 713 -0.32 -9.57 -26.33
C GLY A 713 -1.22 -10.70 -25.84
N HIS A 714 -1.60 -10.69 -24.54
CA HIS A 714 -2.51 -11.69 -23.98
C HIS A 714 -3.89 -11.66 -24.62
N PHE A 715 -4.42 -10.45 -24.87
CA PHE A 715 -5.72 -10.27 -25.51
C PHE A 715 -5.72 -10.68 -26.98
N ARG A 716 -4.61 -10.39 -27.70
CA ARG A 716 -4.42 -10.87 -29.08
C ARG A 716 -4.31 -12.39 -29.13
N ALA A 717 -3.49 -13.00 -28.25
CA ALA A 717 -3.36 -14.46 -28.19
C ALA A 717 -4.70 -15.14 -27.90
N PHE A 718 -5.42 -14.63 -26.88
CA PHE A 718 -6.78 -15.09 -26.56
C PHE A 718 -7.69 -14.94 -27.78
N GLY A 719 -7.69 -13.77 -28.43
CA GLY A 719 -8.52 -13.48 -29.59
C GLY A 719 -8.25 -14.40 -30.79
N GLU A 720 -6.97 -14.66 -31.11
CA GLU A 720 -6.63 -15.56 -32.23
C GLU A 720 -7.05 -17.02 -31.96
N ILE A 721 -7.01 -17.47 -30.69
CA ILE A 721 -7.48 -18.83 -30.33
C ILE A 721 -9.00 -18.95 -30.50
N VAL A 722 -9.78 -17.98 -30.02
CA VAL A 722 -11.25 -18.06 -30.09
C VAL A 722 -11.82 -17.61 -31.44
N LYS A 723 -11.01 -17.03 -32.31
CA LYS A 723 -11.40 -16.57 -33.65
C LYS A 723 -11.87 -17.73 -34.50
N ASN A 724 -13.06 -17.55 -35.10
CA ASN A 724 -13.73 -18.56 -35.91
C ASN A 724 -14.01 -19.90 -35.20
N ALA A 725 -13.95 -19.92 -33.87
CA ALA A 725 -14.35 -21.06 -33.05
C ALA A 725 -15.85 -20.92 -32.67
N PRO A 726 -16.49 -21.99 -32.20
CA PRO A 726 -17.82 -21.93 -31.60
C PRO A 726 -17.80 -20.95 -30.40
N PRO A 727 -18.97 -20.37 -30.04
CA PRO A 727 -19.05 -19.55 -28.81
C PRO A 727 -18.51 -20.31 -27.59
N SER A 728 -17.94 -19.56 -26.67
CA SER A 728 -17.38 -20.09 -25.41
C SER A 728 -18.40 -20.95 -24.66
N GLN A 729 -17.95 -22.10 -24.14
CA GLN A 729 -18.76 -22.95 -23.27
C GLN A 729 -18.79 -22.43 -21.81
N ALA A 730 -17.78 -21.69 -21.42
CA ALA A 730 -17.74 -21.02 -20.14
C ALA A 730 -18.21 -19.55 -20.28
N ARG A 731 -18.77 -18.96 -19.24
CA ARG A 731 -19.03 -17.52 -19.20
C ARG A 731 -17.72 -16.75 -19.29
N LEU A 732 -17.67 -15.78 -20.20
CA LEU A 732 -16.42 -15.14 -20.56
C LEU A 732 -16.41 -13.65 -20.22
N TRP A 733 -15.34 -13.21 -19.56
CA TRP A 733 -15.06 -11.82 -19.23
C TRP A 733 -13.75 -11.40 -19.87
N VAL A 734 -13.73 -10.25 -20.54
CA VAL A 734 -12.52 -9.65 -21.14
C VAL A 734 -12.42 -8.20 -20.70
N VAL A 735 -11.34 -7.84 -19.99
CA VAL A 735 -11.14 -6.51 -19.41
C VAL A 735 -9.70 -6.06 -19.70
N PRO A 736 -9.48 -5.23 -20.72
CA PRO A 736 -8.15 -4.69 -21.01
C PRO A 736 -7.56 -3.88 -19.85
N PRO A 737 -6.23 -3.84 -19.70
CA PRO A 737 -5.60 -3.17 -18.57
C PRO A 737 -5.61 -1.65 -18.69
N SER A 738 -5.73 -1.09 -19.90
CA SER A 738 -5.81 0.35 -20.12
C SER A 738 -6.71 0.71 -21.31
N LYS A 739 -7.15 1.96 -21.34
CA LYS A 739 -7.88 2.50 -22.49
C LYS A 739 -7.06 2.47 -23.79
N MET A 740 -5.73 2.52 -23.67
CA MET A 740 -4.83 2.44 -24.81
C MET A 740 -4.86 1.03 -25.42
N ASP A 741 -4.79 -0.01 -24.58
CA ASP A 741 -4.94 -1.40 -25.00
C ASP A 741 -6.33 -1.66 -25.61
N GLU A 742 -7.38 -1.14 -24.95
CA GLU A 742 -8.76 -1.24 -25.45
C GLU A 742 -8.90 -0.65 -26.84
N GLN A 743 -8.43 0.61 -27.02
CA GLN A 743 -8.55 1.30 -28.31
C GLN A 743 -7.80 0.57 -29.43
N GLU A 744 -6.60 0.06 -29.14
CA GLU A 744 -5.84 -0.67 -30.13
C GLU A 744 -6.48 -2.02 -30.48
N LEU A 745 -7.00 -2.74 -29.50
CA LEU A 745 -7.77 -3.97 -29.73
C LEU A 745 -9.05 -3.73 -30.54
N ILE A 746 -9.70 -2.57 -30.38
CA ILE A 746 -10.83 -2.15 -31.20
C ILE A 746 -10.38 -1.89 -32.64
N ASN A 747 -9.29 -1.12 -32.82
CA ASN A 747 -8.71 -0.78 -34.12
C ASN A 747 -8.29 -2.03 -34.91
N GLU A 748 -7.76 -3.04 -34.22
CA GLU A 748 -7.34 -4.31 -34.80
C GLU A 748 -8.51 -5.29 -35.00
N GLY A 749 -9.73 -4.97 -34.56
CA GLY A 749 -10.94 -5.78 -34.72
C GLY A 749 -11.15 -6.89 -33.70
N TYR A 750 -10.33 -6.96 -32.64
CA TYR A 750 -10.46 -8.02 -31.63
C TYR A 750 -11.75 -7.91 -30.82
N TYR A 751 -12.31 -6.72 -30.62
CA TYR A 751 -13.58 -6.57 -29.91
C TYR A 751 -14.74 -7.28 -30.62
N ALA A 752 -14.73 -7.31 -31.95
CA ALA A 752 -15.69 -8.09 -32.70
C ALA A 752 -15.50 -9.61 -32.49
N ILE A 753 -14.26 -10.05 -32.39
CA ILE A 753 -13.91 -11.45 -32.09
C ILE A 753 -14.38 -11.84 -30.69
N PHE A 754 -14.11 -10.99 -29.69
CA PHE A 754 -14.56 -11.21 -28.31
C PHE A 754 -16.08 -11.28 -28.21
N GLY A 755 -16.79 -10.37 -28.88
CA GLY A 755 -18.26 -10.40 -28.96
C GLY A 755 -18.81 -11.67 -29.61
N ALA A 756 -18.19 -12.12 -30.71
CA ALA A 756 -18.57 -13.36 -31.38
C ALA A 756 -18.32 -14.60 -30.49
N ALA A 757 -17.28 -14.59 -29.65
CA ALA A 757 -17.01 -15.63 -28.66
C ALA A 757 -17.96 -15.60 -27.47
N GLY A 758 -18.82 -14.58 -27.34
CA GLY A 758 -19.75 -14.42 -26.22
C GLY A 758 -19.14 -13.71 -24.98
N ALA A 759 -18.06 -12.96 -25.18
CA ALA A 759 -17.41 -12.27 -24.09
C ALA A 759 -18.20 -11.03 -23.64
N ARG A 760 -18.26 -10.84 -22.33
CA ARG A 760 -18.60 -9.58 -21.72
C ARG A 760 -17.33 -8.74 -21.56
N THR A 761 -17.32 -7.58 -22.19
CA THR A 761 -16.24 -6.58 -22.03
C THR A 761 -16.64 -5.56 -20.97
N GLU A 762 -15.65 -5.06 -20.23
CA GLU A 762 -15.83 -4.06 -19.18
C GLU A 762 -14.86 -2.89 -19.38
N VAL A 763 -15.14 -1.79 -18.68
CA VAL A 763 -14.27 -0.61 -18.66
C VAL A 763 -12.86 -1.01 -18.17
N PRO A 764 -11.79 -0.55 -18.80
CA PRO A 764 -10.43 -0.83 -18.39
C PRO A 764 -10.18 -0.54 -16.91
N GLY A 765 -9.65 -1.53 -16.20
CA GLY A 765 -9.43 -1.43 -14.76
C GLY A 765 -9.36 -2.79 -14.06
N CYS A 766 -9.44 -2.78 -12.75
CA CYS A 766 -9.32 -4.00 -11.94
C CYS A 766 -10.60 -4.84 -11.89
N SER A 767 -11.78 -4.23 -12.07
CA SER A 767 -13.07 -4.91 -12.23
C SER A 767 -13.22 -6.21 -11.42
N LEU A 768 -13.41 -7.34 -12.13
CA LEU A 768 -13.62 -8.68 -11.57
C LEU A 768 -12.42 -9.20 -10.78
N CYS A 769 -11.18 -8.85 -11.14
CA CYS A 769 -9.96 -9.30 -10.47
C CYS A 769 -9.96 -9.03 -8.96
N MET A 770 -10.58 -7.93 -8.55
CA MET A 770 -10.70 -7.54 -7.14
C MET A 770 -12.03 -8.01 -6.49
N GLY A 771 -13.05 -8.33 -7.29
CA GLY A 771 -14.37 -8.73 -6.79
C GLY A 771 -15.12 -7.63 -6.04
N ASN A 772 -14.74 -6.35 -6.25
CA ASN A 772 -15.36 -5.23 -5.56
C ASN A 772 -16.68 -4.79 -6.22
N GLN A 773 -16.71 -4.74 -7.53
CA GLN A 773 -17.83 -4.19 -8.33
C GLN A 773 -18.47 -5.23 -9.23
N ALA A 774 -17.70 -6.17 -9.79
CA ALA A 774 -18.18 -7.33 -10.51
C ALA A 774 -17.73 -8.62 -9.82
N ARG A 775 -18.54 -9.67 -9.91
CA ARG A 775 -18.25 -10.97 -9.28
C ARG A 775 -18.67 -12.11 -10.18
N VAL A 776 -17.96 -13.22 -10.07
CA VAL A 776 -18.37 -14.51 -10.62
C VAL A 776 -19.56 -15.09 -9.83
N ARG A 777 -20.25 -16.09 -10.40
CA ARG A 777 -21.30 -16.81 -9.68
C ARG A 777 -20.78 -17.47 -8.41
N ASP A 778 -21.64 -17.56 -7.41
CA ASP A 778 -21.33 -18.32 -6.19
C ASP A 778 -20.94 -19.77 -6.52
N ASN A 779 -19.89 -20.27 -5.88
CA ASN A 779 -19.33 -21.60 -6.07
C ASN A 779 -18.86 -21.93 -7.50
N ALA A 780 -18.64 -20.93 -8.37
CA ALA A 780 -18.14 -21.15 -9.72
C ALA A 780 -16.69 -21.66 -9.70
N VAL A 781 -16.35 -22.51 -10.65
CA VAL A 781 -14.97 -22.83 -10.97
C VAL A 781 -14.50 -21.87 -12.06
N VAL A 782 -13.47 -21.11 -11.76
CA VAL A 782 -13.00 -20.00 -12.60
C VAL A 782 -11.58 -20.24 -13.08
N PHE A 783 -11.33 -19.97 -14.35
CA PHE A 783 -9.97 -19.81 -14.85
C PHE A 783 -9.68 -18.30 -15.04
N SER A 784 -8.56 -17.82 -14.54
CA SER A 784 -8.30 -16.38 -14.50
C SER A 784 -6.85 -16.04 -14.88
N THR A 785 -6.68 -14.94 -15.59
CA THR A 785 -5.35 -14.31 -15.77
C THR A 785 -5.02 -13.31 -14.68
N SER A 786 -5.83 -13.22 -13.62
CA SER A 786 -5.54 -12.34 -12.48
C SER A 786 -4.29 -12.81 -11.72
N THR A 787 -3.86 -11.98 -10.76
CA THR A 787 -2.67 -12.23 -9.95
C THR A 787 -2.97 -13.07 -8.71
N ARG A 788 -4.22 -13.05 -8.23
CA ARG A 788 -4.58 -13.48 -6.87
C ARG A 788 -5.89 -14.25 -6.87
N ASN A 789 -5.91 -15.38 -6.16
CA ASN A 789 -7.05 -16.30 -6.12
C ASN A 789 -7.47 -16.70 -4.70
N PHE A 790 -7.32 -15.82 -3.72
CA PHE A 790 -7.78 -16.12 -2.35
C PHE A 790 -9.27 -16.46 -2.28
N ASP A 791 -9.65 -17.19 -1.23
CA ASP A 791 -11.04 -17.56 -0.97
C ASP A 791 -11.98 -16.36 -1.02
N ASN A 792 -13.11 -16.53 -1.68
CA ASN A 792 -14.18 -15.54 -1.83
C ASN A 792 -13.79 -14.23 -2.54
N ARG A 793 -12.57 -14.10 -3.06
CA ARG A 793 -12.10 -12.86 -3.69
C ARG A 793 -12.90 -12.48 -4.94
N MET A 794 -13.03 -13.40 -5.89
CA MET A 794 -13.76 -13.15 -7.15
C MET A 794 -15.27 -13.45 -7.06
N GLY A 795 -15.68 -14.27 -6.07
CA GLY A 795 -17.07 -14.65 -5.80
C GLY A 795 -17.14 -15.58 -4.59
N ARG A 796 -18.30 -15.65 -3.95
CA ARG A 796 -18.51 -16.48 -2.77
C ARG A 796 -18.34 -17.97 -3.12
N GLY A 797 -17.45 -18.65 -2.41
CA GLY A 797 -17.17 -20.09 -2.61
C GLY A 797 -16.54 -20.43 -3.96
N ALA A 798 -16.15 -19.42 -4.77
CA ALA A 798 -15.52 -19.65 -6.07
C ALA A 798 -14.18 -20.36 -5.92
N LYS A 799 -13.90 -21.30 -6.82
CA LYS A 799 -12.63 -21.99 -6.96
C LYS A 799 -11.87 -21.43 -8.17
N VAL A 800 -10.78 -20.71 -7.94
CA VAL A 800 -10.11 -19.90 -8.96
C VAL A 800 -8.73 -20.43 -9.30
N TYR A 801 -8.53 -20.83 -10.55
CA TYR A 801 -7.21 -21.11 -11.15
C TYR A 801 -6.57 -19.83 -11.67
N LEU A 802 -5.24 -19.74 -11.60
CA LEU A 802 -4.48 -18.68 -12.26
C LEU A 802 -3.56 -19.29 -13.33
N GLY A 803 -3.61 -18.71 -14.54
CA GLY A 803 -2.78 -19.19 -15.66
C GLY A 803 -2.72 -18.20 -16.82
N SER A 804 -2.17 -18.66 -17.95
CA SER A 804 -1.99 -17.85 -19.14
C SER A 804 -3.32 -17.55 -19.87
N ALA A 805 -3.34 -16.50 -20.69
CA ALA A 805 -4.50 -16.15 -21.51
C ALA A 805 -4.77 -17.23 -22.59
N GLU A 806 -3.71 -17.84 -23.09
CA GLU A 806 -3.74 -18.95 -24.05
C GLU A 806 -4.45 -20.17 -23.46
N LEU A 807 -4.08 -20.55 -22.23
CA LEU A 807 -4.74 -21.65 -21.53
C LEU A 807 -6.18 -21.29 -21.15
N GLY A 808 -6.41 -20.02 -20.77
CA GLY A 808 -7.76 -19.48 -20.52
C GLY A 808 -8.67 -19.58 -21.76
N ALA A 809 -8.12 -19.31 -22.94
CA ALA A 809 -8.86 -19.46 -24.20
C ALA A 809 -9.24 -20.92 -24.48
N ALA A 810 -8.30 -21.85 -24.25
CA ALA A 810 -8.58 -23.27 -24.37
C ALA A 810 -9.67 -23.73 -23.37
N CYS A 811 -9.59 -23.28 -22.11
CA CYS A 811 -10.62 -23.54 -21.11
C CYS A 811 -11.98 -22.98 -21.50
N ALA A 812 -12.03 -21.78 -22.08
CA ALA A 812 -13.27 -21.16 -22.55
C ALA A 812 -13.94 -21.98 -23.67
N LEU A 813 -13.17 -22.44 -24.63
CA LEU A 813 -13.68 -23.23 -25.74
C LEU A 813 -14.17 -24.61 -25.30
N LEU A 814 -13.47 -25.27 -24.38
CA LEU A 814 -13.74 -26.62 -23.94
C LEU A 814 -14.69 -26.74 -22.74
N GLY A 815 -14.92 -25.63 -21.99
CA GLY A 815 -15.65 -25.64 -20.69
C GLY A 815 -14.93 -26.46 -19.60
N ARG A 816 -13.65 -26.79 -19.80
CA ARG A 816 -12.83 -27.57 -18.87
C ARG A 816 -11.34 -27.29 -19.06
N ILE A 817 -10.54 -27.76 -18.13
CA ILE A 817 -9.09 -27.83 -18.28
C ILE A 817 -8.75 -28.78 -19.46
N PRO A 818 -7.96 -28.34 -20.46
CA PRO A 818 -7.54 -29.18 -21.58
C PRO A 818 -6.51 -30.23 -21.16
N THR A 819 -6.33 -31.27 -21.94
CA THR A 819 -5.14 -32.10 -21.87
C THR A 819 -3.94 -31.35 -22.45
N LYS A 820 -2.71 -31.81 -22.11
CA LYS A 820 -1.48 -31.23 -22.67
C LYS A 820 -1.52 -31.24 -24.21
N GLU A 821 -1.94 -32.36 -24.80
CA GLU A 821 -2.01 -32.52 -26.25
C GLU A 821 -3.03 -31.58 -26.89
N GLU A 822 -4.23 -31.49 -26.34
CA GLU A 822 -5.26 -30.53 -26.80
C GLU A 822 -4.75 -29.10 -26.77
N TYR A 823 -4.12 -28.70 -25.67
CA TYR A 823 -3.58 -27.34 -25.52
C TYR A 823 -2.47 -27.07 -26.54
N MET A 824 -1.48 -27.96 -26.63
CA MET A 824 -0.32 -27.76 -27.51
C MET A 824 -0.71 -27.75 -28.99
N ASN A 825 -1.65 -28.60 -29.40
CA ASN A 825 -2.17 -28.58 -30.75
C ASN A 825 -2.88 -27.26 -31.07
N LEU A 826 -3.74 -26.79 -30.17
CA LEU A 826 -4.48 -25.53 -30.33
C LEU A 826 -3.55 -24.32 -30.44
N VAL A 827 -2.54 -24.22 -29.57
CA VAL A 827 -1.57 -23.12 -29.58
C VAL A 827 -0.70 -23.16 -30.84
N SER A 828 -0.19 -24.34 -31.22
CA SER A 828 0.61 -24.52 -32.44
C SER A 828 -0.18 -24.13 -33.69
N GLU A 829 -1.43 -24.56 -33.79
CA GLU A 829 -2.29 -24.24 -34.93
C GLU A 829 -2.60 -22.74 -35.04
N LYS A 830 -2.91 -22.11 -33.93
CA LYS A 830 -3.48 -20.73 -33.90
C LYS A 830 -2.45 -19.62 -33.73
N LEU A 831 -1.36 -19.85 -33.01
CA LEU A 831 -0.47 -18.77 -32.57
C LEU A 831 0.90 -18.79 -33.24
N GLU A 832 1.48 -19.94 -33.50
CA GLU A 832 2.90 -20.04 -33.87
C GLU A 832 3.24 -19.20 -35.13
N SER A 833 2.36 -19.22 -36.14
CA SER A 833 2.55 -18.45 -37.40
C SER A 833 2.38 -16.95 -37.24
N GLN A 834 1.82 -16.47 -36.12
CA GLN A 834 1.48 -15.06 -35.85
C GLN A 834 2.18 -14.50 -34.62
N LYS A 835 3.10 -15.22 -34.04
CA LYS A 835 3.75 -14.92 -32.76
C LYS A 835 4.31 -13.49 -32.70
N ASP A 836 5.03 -13.06 -33.74
CA ASP A 836 5.61 -11.73 -33.81
C ASP A 836 4.57 -10.60 -33.84
N LYS A 837 3.39 -10.86 -34.44
CA LYS A 837 2.29 -9.92 -34.48
C LYS A 837 1.57 -9.86 -33.12
N ILE A 838 1.28 -11.03 -32.54
CA ILE A 838 0.53 -11.16 -31.30
C ILE A 838 1.29 -10.50 -30.15
N TYR A 839 2.56 -10.82 -29.97
CA TYR A 839 3.39 -10.35 -28.86
C TYR A 839 4.18 -9.07 -29.15
N ARG A 840 3.71 -8.27 -30.15
CA ARG A 840 4.20 -6.93 -30.37
C ARG A 840 3.49 -5.97 -29.41
N TYR A 841 4.23 -5.45 -28.45
CA TYR A 841 3.68 -4.57 -27.41
C TYR A 841 3.46 -3.14 -27.87
N MET A 842 2.75 -2.35 -27.05
CA MET A 842 2.41 -0.96 -27.35
C MET A 842 3.65 -0.07 -27.39
N ASN A 843 3.98 0.41 -28.58
CA ASN A 843 5.05 1.38 -28.79
C ASN A 843 4.47 2.65 -29.44
N PHE A 844 4.09 3.62 -28.64
CA PHE A 844 3.44 4.86 -29.08
C PHE A 844 4.29 5.67 -30.03
N ASN A 845 5.61 5.54 -29.94
CA ASN A 845 6.55 6.21 -30.83
C ASN A 845 6.46 5.71 -32.29
N LEU A 846 5.96 4.50 -32.50
CA LEU A 846 5.78 3.87 -33.81
C LEU A 846 4.33 3.97 -34.32
N MET A 847 3.42 4.54 -33.55
CA MET A 847 2.00 4.67 -33.91
C MET A 847 1.77 6.08 -34.51
N GLU A 848 1.57 6.16 -35.83
CA GLU A 848 1.48 7.43 -36.58
C GLU A 848 0.40 8.39 -36.06
N ASN A 849 -0.74 7.88 -35.61
CA ASN A 849 -1.90 8.66 -35.18
C ASN A 849 -2.27 8.43 -33.70
N PHE A 850 -1.28 8.08 -32.87
CA PHE A 850 -1.55 7.89 -31.47
C PHE A 850 -2.10 9.17 -30.82
N ARG A 851 -3.28 9.05 -30.20
CA ARG A 851 -3.92 10.07 -29.33
C ARG A 851 -4.44 9.38 -28.09
N LEU A 852 -4.44 10.12 -27.00
CA LEU A 852 -4.82 9.60 -25.67
C LEU A 852 -6.27 9.95 -25.35
#